data_2b080ca26d6485fcf3aa17c38918241e
#
_entry.id   2b080ca26d6485fcf3aa17c38918241e
#
_cell.length_a   1.000
_cell.length_b   1.000
_cell.length_c   1.000
_cell.angle_alpha   90.00
_cell.angle_beta   90.00
_cell.angle_gamma   90.00
#
_symmetry.space_group_name_H-M   'P 1'
#
loop_
_entity.id
_entity.type
_entity.pdbx_description
1 polymer ?
#
loop_
_entity_poly.entity_id
_entity_poly.type
_entity_poly.pdbx_seq_one_letter_code
_entity_poly.pdbx_strand_id
1 'polypeptide(L)'
;MALEVKYNAKQIENKWYNYWMENNYFHSEVDERTPYTIVIPPPNVTGVLHMGHMLNNTLQDVLIRRARLQGFNACWVPGTDHASIATEAKVVAKLKVEGIDKANLSREEFLEHAWEWTHKHGGIILEQLKKLGASCDWERTKFTMDPEMSASVIKVFVDLYRKGNIYRGYRMVNWDPEAKTTLSDEEVIYEEKQGNLYYLNYKVEGSDDTLTIATTRPETILGDTAICINPNDERFAHLHGKKAIVPICNRVIPIIEDEYVDVEFGTGCLKVTPAHDENDKALGDKHNLEIVDILNDDGTLNSFGLHYEGKDRFVVRKEIVKELEEMGVVSKIETHMHKVGTSERTGAVIEPKLSDQWFLKMKELAQPALDAVLEKDVNLVPEKFINTYRHWMENVRDWNISRQLWWGQQIPAYFYGDGKEDFVVAENIEEALKLAQEKTNNNALKTSDLTQDPDALDTWFSSWLWPISVFNGILEPDNKEINYYYPTNDLVTAPEILFFWVARMIIAGYEYRNEKPFTNVYLTGIVRDKQRRKMSKSLGNSPDPIDLMETYGADGVRVGMLLSSPAGNDLMFDEDLCKQGSGFVNKIWNAYRLIDGWEVCPDKEQSQSDVIALNWYKSKFQKTLAEIEDHYGKYRISDALMATYKLVWDDFCSWFLEMVKPPYGEKIAKKTYEEVISVLEDNLKILHPFVPFISEEIWQHITKRDTSEALIVSKWPKAQPFDEKIIKNFDFASEVISGIRTIRKEKNISFKDTIELSVLNNDNASKDFDAVISKLGNISELNYITEKLDGALTFRAKSNEYFIPIAGAINVEEEIAKLTEELKYTEGFLKSVQGKLKNERFVNGAPEKVVALEKQKEADALAKIETLKASLAGLK
;
A
#
# COMPACT_ATOMS: atom_id res chain seq x y z
N MET A 1 20.61 11.22 35.33
CA MET A 1 21.72 11.23 34.34
C MET A 1 21.41 12.32 33.33
N ALA A 2 22.41 13.11 32.91
CA ALA A 2 22.16 14.10 31.86
C ALA A 2 21.73 13.41 30.56
N LEU A 3 20.69 13.94 29.92
CA LEU A 3 20.19 13.42 28.64
C LEU A 3 21.26 13.54 27.54
N GLU A 4 21.34 12.52 26.68
CA GLU A 4 22.25 12.56 25.55
C GLU A 4 21.92 13.72 24.60
N VAL A 5 22.96 14.32 23.98
CA VAL A 5 22.79 15.47 23.08
C VAL A 5 22.00 15.08 21.84
N LYS A 6 22.17 13.87 21.35
CA LYS A 6 21.44 13.33 20.19
C LYS A 6 20.59 12.13 20.61
N TYR A 7 19.43 12.02 19.99
CA TYR A 7 18.59 10.83 20.12
C TYR A 7 19.30 9.62 19.52
N ASN A 8 19.46 8.56 20.31
CA ASN A 8 20.09 7.31 19.88
C ASN A 8 19.01 6.27 19.60
N ALA A 9 18.46 6.29 18.38
CA ALA A 9 17.36 5.42 17.98
C ALA A 9 17.64 3.94 18.28
N LYS A 10 18.80 3.40 17.85
CA LYS A 10 19.13 1.98 17.96
C LYS A 10 19.10 1.45 19.41
N GLN A 11 19.59 2.22 20.35
CA GLN A 11 19.61 1.82 21.77
C GLN A 11 18.22 1.95 22.39
N ILE A 12 17.51 3.01 22.09
CA ILE A 12 16.19 3.33 22.65
C ILE A 12 15.12 2.36 22.12
N GLU A 13 15.14 2.05 20.82
CA GLU A 13 14.21 1.14 20.18
C GLU A 13 14.31 -0.27 20.77
N ASN A 14 15.50 -0.83 20.90
CA ASN A 14 15.71 -2.13 21.51
C ASN A 14 15.27 -2.16 22.98
N LYS A 15 15.59 -1.09 23.75
CA LYS A 15 15.19 -0.97 25.16
C LYS A 15 13.68 -1.04 25.33
N TRP A 16 12.93 -0.23 24.57
CA TRP A 16 11.48 -0.15 24.75
C TRP A 16 10.74 -1.32 24.13
N TYR A 17 11.23 -1.86 23.00
CA TYR A 17 10.61 -3.05 22.46
C TYR A 17 10.69 -4.24 23.42
N ASN A 18 11.86 -4.47 24.02
CA ASN A 18 12.03 -5.51 25.04
C ASN A 18 11.16 -5.24 26.27
N TYR A 19 11.11 -4.00 26.74
CA TYR A 19 10.25 -3.61 27.86
C TYR A 19 8.78 -3.92 27.59
N TRP A 20 8.26 -3.62 26.40
CA TRP A 20 6.88 -3.92 26.05
C TRP A 20 6.62 -5.43 25.97
N MET A 21 7.57 -6.20 25.45
CA MET A 21 7.49 -7.66 25.40
C MET A 21 7.53 -8.30 26.79
N GLU A 22 8.46 -7.87 27.63
CA GLU A 22 8.63 -8.42 29.01
C GLU A 22 7.41 -8.13 29.89
N ASN A 23 6.68 -7.05 29.63
CA ASN A 23 5.47 -6.71 30.37
C ASN A 23 4.16 -7.14 29.67
N ASN A 24 4.25 -7.89 28.59
CA ASN A 24 3.11 -8.47 27.87
C ASN A 24 2.06 -7.46 27.37
N TYR A 25 2.47 -6.20 27.04
CA TYR A 25 1.51 -5.16 26.63
C TYR A 25 0.86 -5.39 25.27
N PHE A 26 1.39 -6.29 24.46
CA PHE A 26 0.82 -6.62 23.14
C PHE A 26 -0.19 -7.75 23.21
N HIS A 27 -0.16 -8.55 24.28
CA HIS A 27 -1.02 -9.70 24.43
C HIS A 27 -2.47 -9.30 24.76
N SER A 28 -3.41 -10.06 24.21
CA SER A 28 -4.85 -9.87 24.40
C SER A 28 -5.49 -11.18 24.84
N GLU A 29 -6.21 -11.14 25.95
CA GLU A 29 -7.07 -12.23 26.41
C GLU A 29 -8.53 -11.78 26.41
N VAL A 30 -9.46 -12.72 26.31
CA VAL A 30 -10.89 -12.45 26.36
C VAL A 30 -11.27 -11.87 27.72
N ASP A 31 -11.76 -10.63 27.73
CA ASP A 31 -12.18 -9.91 28.94
C ASP A 31 -13.49 -9.12 28.69
N GLU A 32 -13.84 -8.20 29.60
CA GLU A 32 -15.07 -7.41 29.55
C GLU A 32 -14.97 -6.17 28.65
N ARG A 33 -13.78 -5.81 28.17
CA ARG A 33 -13.58 -4.67 27.27
C ARG A 33 -14.13 -4.98 25.87
N THR A 34 -14.49 -3.95 25.14
CA THR A 34 -14.81 -4.12 23.73
C THR A 34 -13.55 -4.51 22.94
N PRO A 35 -13.55 -5.58 22.17
CA PRO A 35 -12.41 -5.97 21.35
C PRO A 35 -12.18 -4.97 20.19
N TYR A 36 -10.92 -4.77 19.84
CA TYR A 36 -10.52 -4.15 18.59
C TYR A 36 -9.48 -5.05 17.94
N THR A 37 -9.88 -5.72 16.89
CA THR A 37 -9.10 -6.82 16.30
C THR A 37 -8.68 -6.48 14.88
N ILE A 38 -7.40 -6.70 14.59
CA ILE A 38 -6.83 -6.73 13.23
C ILE A 38 -6.12 -8.06 13.04
N VAL A 39 -6.33 -8.69 11.88
CA VAL A 39 -5.50 -9.81 11.42
C VAL A 39 -4.55 -9.31 10.35
N ILE A 40 -3.25 -9.61 10.50
CA ILE A 40 -2.25 -9.17 9.52
C ILE A 40 -2.52 -9.82 8.16
N PRO A 41 -2.33 -9.13 7.02
CA PRO A 41 -2.10 -9.82 5.76
C PRO A 41 -0.81 -10.64 5.88
N PRO A 42 -0.90 -11.99 5.97
CA PRO A 42 0.27 -12.79 6.31
C PRO A 42 1.31 -12.72 5.19
N PRO A 43 2.52 -12.19 5.45
CA PRO A 43 3.53 -12.11 4.40
C PRO A 43 4.00 -13.48 3.93
N ASN A 44 4.23 -13.61 2.63
CA ASN A 44 4.76 -14.80 2.02
C ASN A 44 6.20 -15.09 2.48
N VAL A 45 6.50 -16.34 2.85
CA VAL A 45 7.84 -16.77 3.30
C VAL A 45 8.86 -16.91 2.14
N THR A 46 8.74 -16.04 1.14
CA THR A 46 9.59 -16.02 -0.05
C THR A 46 10.85 -15.17 0.07
N GLY A 47 11.02 -14.48 1.20
CA GLY A 47 12.18 -13.62 1.46
C GLY A 47 11.93 -12.59 2.55
N VAL A 48 12.66 -11.46 2.51
CA VAL A 48 12.54 -10.36 3.46
C VAL A 48 11.42 -9.39 3.07
N LEU A 49 10.93 -8.59 3.99
CA LEU A 49 9.91 -7.57 3.71
C LEU A 49 10.44 -6.45 2.79
N HIS A 50 9.56 -5.73 2.14
CA HIS A 50 9.84 -4.56 1.30
C HIS A 50 9.04 -3.34 1.78
N MET A 51 9.27 -2.16 1.17
CA MET A 51 8.65 -0.91 1.61
C MET A 51 7.11 -0.92 1.63
N GLY A 52 6.46 -1.69 0.77
CA GLY A 52 5.01 -1.89 0.81
C GLY A 52 4.52 -2.55 2.11
N HIS A 53 5.26 -3.52 2.62
CA HIS A 53 4.98 -4.13 3.92
C HIS A 53 5.22 -3.14 5.07
N MET A 54 6.26 -2.27 4.97
CA MET A 54 6.51 -1.23 5.97
C MET A 54 5.31 -0.27 6.08
N LEU A 55 4.79 0.21 4.94
CA LEU A 55 3.60 1.06 4.91
C LEU A 55 2.39 0.35 5.54
N ASN A 56 2.08 -0.85 5.06
CA ASN A 56 0.92 -1.62 5.49
C ASN A 56 0.93 -1.88 7.00
N ASN A 57 2.05 -2.38 7.53
CA ASN A 57 2.16 -2.72 8.95
C ASN A 57 2.26 -1.47 9.84
N THR A 58 2.82 -0.36 9.36
CA THR A 58 2.79 0.91 10.11
C THR A 58 1.36 1.42 10.27
N LEU A 59 0.52 1.34 9.23
CA LEU A 59 -0.90 1.73 9.31
C LEU A 59 -1.65 0.87 10.32
N GLN A 60 -1.47 -0.45 10.29
CA GLN A 60 -2.09 -1.36 11.25
C GLN A 60 -1.67 -1.04 12.68
N ASP A 61 -0.36 -0.83 12.92
CA ASP A 61 0.16 -0.53 14.24
C ASP A 61 -0.36 0.81 14.79
N VAL A 62 -0.51 1.83 13.93
CA VAL A 62 -1.13 3.11 14.31
C VAL A 62 -2.56 2.90 14.81
N LEU A 63 -3.37 2.13 14.10
CA LEU A 63 -4.75 1.84 14.49
C LEU A 63 -4.82 1.04 15.80
N ILE A 64 -4.00 0.00 15.93
CA ILE A 64 -3.94 -0.85 17.13
C ILE A 64 -3.46 -0.08 18.36
N ARG A 65 -2.40 0.74 18.25
CA ARG A 65 -1.90 1.54 19.38
C ARG A 65 -2.92 2.58 19.81
N ARG A 66 -3.59 3.24 18.85
CA ARG A 66 -4.67 4.17 19.17
C ARG A 66 -5.83 3.46 19.89
N ALA A 67 -6.28 2.32 19.39
CA ALA A 67 -7.37 1.54 20.01
C ALA A 67 -7.01 1.13 21.45
N ARG A 68 -5.76 0.70 21.67
CA ARG A 68 -5.27 0.36 23.01
C ARG A 68 -5.33 1.56 23.95
N LEU A 69 -4.87 2.74 23.52
CA LEU A 69 -4.97 3.99 24.27
C LEU A 69 -6.43 4.42 24.53
N GLN A 70 -7.35 4.09 23.62
CA GLN A 70 -8.79 4.35 23.80
C GLN A 70 -9.45 3.38 24.80
N GLY A 71 -8.75 2.36 25.27
CA GLY A 71 -9.21 1.40 26.28
C GLY A 71 -9.89 0.16 25.68
N PHE A 72 -9.81 -0.04 24.36
CA PHE A 72 -10.23 -1.31 23.75
C PHE A 72 -9.29 -2.46 24.17
N ASN A 73 -9.81 -3.68 24.12
CA ASN A 73 -8.98 -4.88 24.16
C ASN A 73 -8.40 -5.08 22.75
N ALA A 74 -7.22 -4.52 22.50
CA ALA A 74 -6.63 -4.47 21.19
C ALA A 74 -5.86 -5.76 20.89
N CYS A 75 -6.31 -6.51 19.89
CA CYS A 75 -5.71 -7.77 19.44
C CYS A 75 -5.22 -7.63 17.99
N TRP A 76 -3.93 -7.70 17.76
CA TRP A 76 -3.35 -7.73 16.41
C TRP A 76 -2.65 -9.06 16.18
N VAL A 77 -3.30 -9.94 15.41
CA VAL A 77 -2.82 -11.31 15.17
C VAL A 77 -1.78 -11.32 14.05
N PRO A 78 -0.51 -11.66 14.34
CA PRO A 78 0.54 -11.80 13.32
C PRO A 78 0.52 -13.19 12.70
N GLY A 79 1.19 -13.33 11.56
CA GLY A 79 1.43 -14.62 10.92
C GLY A 79 2.15 -14.51 9.61
N THR A 80 2.36 -15.66 8.96
CA THR A 80 3.01 -15.80 7.65
C THR A 80 2.26 -16.78 6.77
N ASP A 81 2.38 -16.59 5.44
CA ASP A 81 1.76 -17.46 4.44
C ASP A 81 2.81 -18.36 3.78
N HIS A 82 2.48 -19.63 3.60
CA HIS A 82 3.33 -20.61 2.93
C HIS A 82 3.54 -20.32 1.44
N ALA A 83 2.61 -19.59 0.81
CA ALA A 83 2.72 -19.07 -0.55
C ALA A 83 3.06 -20.13 -1.61
N SER A 84 2.43 -21.28 -1.53
CA SER A 84 2.55 -22.48 -2.40
C SER A 84 3.56 -22.36 -3.56
N ILE A 85 3.11 -21.93 -4.73
CA ILE A 85 3.93 -21.84 -5.97
C ILE A 85 5.15 -20.92 -5.82
N ALA A 86 5.00 -19.79 -5.13
CA ALA A 86 6.08 -18.82 -5.01
C ALA A 86 7.22 -19.32 -4.12
N THR A 87 6.91 -20.03 -3.04
CA THR A 87 7.89 -20.64 -2.15
C THR A 87 8.53 -21.87 -2.79
N GLU A 88 7.74 -22.75 -3.42
CA GLU A 88 8.26 -23.90 -4.13
C GLU A 88 9.27 -23.49 -5.22
N ALA A 89 8.97 -22.46 -6.01
CA ALA A 89 9.88 -21.93 -7.02
C ALA A 89 11.21 -21.46 -6.41
N LYS A 90 11.19 -20.83 -5.22
CA LYS A 90 12.41 -20.40 -4.51
C LYS A 90 13.23 -21.59 -3.98
N VAL A 91 12.56 -22.61 -3.46
CA VAL A 91 13.20 -23.84 -2.99
C VAL A 91 13.87 -24.57 -4.17
N VAL A 92 13.14 -24.74 -5.28
CA VAL A 92 13.68 -25.35 -6.50
C VAL A 92 14.89 -24.59 -7.03
N ALA A 93 14.82 -23.25 -7.05
CA ALA A 93 15.95 -22.43 -7.47
C ALA A 93 17.18 -22.59 -6.56
N LYS A 94 16.97 -22.67 -5.22
CA LYS A 94 18.05 -22.97 -4.25
C LYS A 94 18.67 -24.34 -4.53
N LEU A 95 17.86 -25.39 -4.65
CA LEU A 95 18.30 -26.76 -4.91
C LEU A 95 19.11 -26.85 -6.21
N LYS A 96 18.67 -26.18 -7.27
CA LYS A 96 19.39 -26.13 -8.55
C LYS A 96 20.79 -25.51 -8.41
N VAL A 97 20.96 -24.47 -7.58
CA VAL A 97 22.28 -23.88 -7.29
C VAL A 97 23.14 -24.87 -6.50
N GLU A 98 22.56 -25.69 -5.65
CA GLU A 98 23.22 -26.75 -4.87
C GLU A 98 23.49 -28.02 -5.71
N GLY A 99 23.06 -28.05 -6.99
CA GLY A 99 23.25 -29.18 -7.90
C GLY A 99 22.24 -30.33 -7.69
N ILE A 100 21.14 -30.05 -7.02
CA ILE A 100 20.05 -31.00 -6.75
C ILE A 100 18.88 -30.72 -7.70
N ASP A 101 18.42 -31.74 -8.43
CA ASP A 101 17.22 -31.64 -9.26
C ASP A 101 16.02 -32.19 -8.49
N LYS A 102 14.93 -31.42 -8.39
CA LYS A 102 13.66 -31.83 -7.77
C LYS A 102 13.16 -33.18 -8.32
N ALA A 103 13.35 -33.45 -9.62
CA ALA A 103 12.89 -34.68 -10.26
C ALA A 103 13.55 -35.95 -9.65
N ASN A 104 14.66 -35.84 -8.96
CA ASN A 104 15.37 -36.93 -8.30
C ASN A 104 15.01 -37.08 -6.81
N LEU A 105 14.11 -36.23 -6.27
CA LEU A 105 13.69 -36.28 -4.87
C LEU A 105 12.31 -36.95 -4.74
N SER A 106 12.09 -37.59 -3.59
CA SER A 106 10.75 -37.90 -3.14
C SER A 106 10.03 -36.66 -2.67
N ARG A 107 8.70 -36.72 -2.51
CA ARG A 107 7.90 -35.63 -1.94
C ARG A 107 8.39 -35.28 -0.53
N GLU A 108 8.66 -36.27 0.30
CA GLU A 108 9.12 -36.11 1.68
C GLU A 108 10.46 -35.37 1.73
N GLU A 109 11.43 -35.79 0.93
CA GLU A 109 12.75 -35.15 0.86
C GLU A 109 12.64 -33.69 0.39
N PHE A 110 11.80 -33.41 -0.59
CA PHE A 110 11.54 -32.03 -1.03
C PHE A 110 10.90 -31.18 0.07
N LEU A 111 9.92 -31.73 0.80
CA LEU A 111 9.25 -31.03 1.90
C LEU A 111 10.20 -30.70 3.04
N GLU A 112 11.21 -31.52 3.33
CA GLU A 112 12.26 -31.19 4.30
C GLU A 112 13.01 -29.90 3.91
N HIS A 113 13.40 -29.77 2.66
CA HIS A 113 14.03 -28.55 2.13
C HIS A 113 13.08 -27.33 2.17
N ALA A 114 11.80 -27.53 1.90
CA ALA A 114 10.80 -26.46 1.94
C ALA A 114 10.55 -25.97 3.37
N TRP A 115 10.52 -26.88 4.36
CA TRP A 115 10.41 -26.54 5.77
C TRP A 115 11.65 -25.80 6.28
N GLU A 116 12.87 -26.25 5.89
CA GLU A 116 14.12 -25.51 6.22
C GLU A 116 14.09 -24.07 5.71
N TRP A 117 13.67 -23.90 4.46
CA TRP A 117 13.50 -22.58 3.85
C TRP A 117 12.52 -21.70 4.65
N THR A 118 11.37 -22.26 4.99
CA THR A 118 10.26 -21.58 5.67
C THR A 118 10.66 -21.14 7.09
N HIS A 119 11.28 -22.02 7.86
CA HIS A 119 11.75 -21.68 9.21
C HIS A 119 12.77 -20.53 9.18
N LYS A 120 13.68 -20.55 8.20
CA LYS A 120 14.68 -19.49 8.05
C LYS A 120 14.04 -18.14 7.69
N HIS A 121 13.20 -18.10 6.65
CA HIS A 121 12.66 -16.84 6.12
C HIS A 121 11.48 -16.31 6.93
N GLY A 122 10.64 -17.15 7.49
CA GLY A 122 9.56 -16.76 8.40
C GLY A 122 10.09 -16.03 9.62
N GLY A 123 11.16 -16.56 10.25
CA GLY A 123 11.81 -15.89 11.38
C GLY A 123 12.34 -14.49 11.03
N ILE A 124 12.97 -14.32 9.88
CA ILE A 124 13.48 -13.02 9.43
C ILE A 124 12.33 -12.00 9.29
N ILE A 125 11.21 -12.40 8.69
CA ILE A 125 10.03 -11.54 8.50
C ILE A 125 9.51 -11.02 9.84
N LEU A 126 9.34 -11.90 10.82
CA LEU A 126 8.83 -11.53 12.15
C LEU A 126 9.81 -10.58 12.88
N GLU A 127 11.10 -10.82 12.78
CA GLU A 127 12.11 -9.92 13.36
C GLU A 127 12.13 -8.54 12.69
N GLN A 128 11.91 -8.46 11.36
CA GLN A 128 11.77 -7.17 10.67
C GLN A 128 10.55 -6.39 11.15
N LEU A 129 9.42 -7.06 11.43
CA LEU A 129 8.24 -6.42 11.99
C LEU A 129 8.48 -5.93 13.42
N LYS A 130 9.16 -6.72 14.26
CA LYS A 130 9.56 -6.29 15.61
C LYS A 130 10.45 -5.04 15.55
N LYS A 131 11.40 -4.99 14.63
CA LYS A 131 12.29 -3.84 14.45
C LYS A 131 11.54 -2.59 14.00
N LEU A 132 10.48 -2.73 13.21
CA LEU A 132 9.58 -1.62 12.85
C LEU A 132 8.78 -1.09 14.05
N GLY A 133 8.74 -1.83 15.14
CA GLY A 133 7.95 -1.51 16.33
C GLY A 133 6.52 -2.04 16.28
N ALA A 134 6.23 -3.02 15.45
CA ALA A 134 4.90 -3.62 15.35
C ALA A 134 4.45 -4.21 16.69
N SER A 135 3.31 -3.78 17.21
CA SER A 135 2.75 -4.21 18.51
C SER A 135 1.79 -5.40 18.36
N CYS A 136 2.22 -6.40 17.58
CA CYS A 136 1.48 -7.64 17.38
C CYS A 136 1.44 -8.49 18.67
N ASP A 137 0.37 -9.24 18.83
CA ASP A 137 0.27 -10.30 19.83
C ASP A 137 1.08 -11.53 19.38
N TRP A 138 2.36 -11.53 19.68
CA TRP A 138 3.30 -12.55 19.18
C TRP A 138 3.02 -13.96 19.67
N GLU A 139 2.30 -14.12 20.79
CA GLU A 139 1.87 -15.43 21.30
C GLU A 139 0.82 -16.07 20.39
N ARG A 140 0.12 -15.25 19.59
CA ARG A 140 -0.89 -15.68 18.61
C ARG A 140 -0.32 -15.85 17.19
N THR A 141 1.00 -15.84 17.02
CA THR A 141 1.61 -16.01 15.71
C THR A 141 1.15 -17.31 15.06
N LYS A 142 0.62 -17.23 13.83
CA LYS A 142 0.14 -18.38 13.05
C LYS A 142 0.87 -18.46 11.71
N PHE A 143 1.07 -19.69 11.26
CA PHE A 143 1.51 -20.00 9.91
C PHE A 143 0.43 -20.77 9.18
N THR A 144 0.16 -20.44 7.92
CA THR A 144 -0.96 -21.05 7.17
C THR A 144 -0.86 -22.58 7.02
N MET A 145 0.31 -23.18 7.29
CA MET A 145 0.49 -24.64 7.32
C MET A 145 0.67 -25.21 8.73
N ASP A 146 0.37 -24.44 9.78
CA ASP A 146 0.28 -25.02 11.14
C ASP A 146 -0.76 -26.16 11.16
N PRO A 147 -0.61 -27.16 12.02
CA PRO A 147 -1.51 -28.34 12.02
C PRO A 147 -2.99 -28.00 12.11
N GLU A 148 -3.39 -27.09 13.01
CA GLU A 148 -4.79 -26.66 13.15
C GLU A 148 -5.27 -25.81 11.98
N MET A 149 -4.39 -25.01 11.35
CA MET A 149 -4.70 -24.24 10.16
C MET A 149 -4.94 -25.19 8.97
N SER A 150 -4.08 -26.17 8.77
CA SER A 150 -4.20 -27.18 7.74
C SER A 150 -5.45 -28.06 7.94
N ALA A 151 -5.73 -28.47 9.19
CA ALA A 151 -6.96 -29.21 9.52
C ALA A 151 -8.23 -28.41 9.17
N SER A 152 -8.23 -27.10 9.42
CA SER A 152 -9.33 -26.21 9.04
C SER A 152 -9.55 -26.18 7.53
N VAL A 153 -8.47 -26.10 6.75
CA VAL A 153 -8.51 -26.10 5.27
C VAL A 153 -9.06 -27.43 4.75
N ILE A 154 -8.57 -28.55 5.26
CA ILE A 154 -9.05 -29.89 4.86
C ILE A 154 -10.53 -30.07 5.20
N LYS A 155 -10.96 -29.70 6.40
CA LYS A 155 -12.38 -29.76 6.80
C LYS A 155 -13.28 -28.94 5.87
N VAL A 156 -12.84 -27.71 5.52
CA VAL A 156 -13.58 -26.84 4.59
C VAL A 156 -13.67 -27.45 3.20
N PHE A 157 -12.60 -28.04 2.69
CA PHE A 157 -12.64 -28.72 1.39
C PHE A 157 -13.66 -29.87 1.40
N VAL A 158 -13.61 -30.73 2.42
CA VAL A 158 -14.52 -31.89 2.56
C VAL A 158 -15.98 -31.42 2.70
N ASP A 159 -16.24 -30.38 3.48
CA ASP A 159 -17.58 -29.81 3.67
C ASP A 159 -18.15 -29.25 2.34
N LEU A 160 -17.38 -28.42 1.64
CA LEU A 160 -17.80 -27.83 0.36
C LEU A 160 -17.98 -28.90 -0.73
N TYR A 161 -17.16 -29.96 -0.72
CA TYR A 161 -17.36 -31.10 -1.61
C TYR A 161 -18.68 -31.84 -1.30
N ARG A 162 -18.98 -32.11 -0.03
CA ARG A 162 -20.25 -32.76 0.39
C ARG A 162 -21.48 -31.91 0.07
N LYS A 163 -21.34 -30.56 0.11
CA LYS A 163 -22.39 -29.63 -0.34
C LYS A 163 -22.54 -29.57 -1.88
N GLY A 164 -21.62 -30.19 -2.63
CA GLY A 164 -21.58 -30.14 -4.08
C GLY A 164 -21.03 -28.85 -4.69
N ASN A 165 -20.41 -28.01 -3.87
CA ASN A 165 -19.76 -26.76 -4.29
C ASN A 165 -18.37 -27.00 -4.85
N ILE A 166 -17.63 -27.99 -4.36
CA ILE A 166 -16.37 -28.46 -4.95
C ILE A 166 -16.64 -29.64 -5.87
N TYR A 167 -16.03 -29.64 -7.04
CA TYR A 167 -16.12 -30.75 -8.02
C TYR A 167 -14.79 -30.90 -8.76
N ARG A 168 -14.56 -32.12 -9.28
CA ARG A 168 -13.46 -32.40 -10.20
C ARG A 168 -13.98 -32.33 -11.63
N GLY A 169 -13.24 -31.58 -12.51
CA GLY A 169 -13.70 -31.39 -13.88
C GLY A 169 -12.57 -31.26 -14.89
N TYR A 170 -12.80 -31.77 -16.09
CA TYR A 170 -11.91 -31.65 -17.23
C TYR A 170 -12.23 -30.36 -17.97
N ARG A 171 -11.43 -29.29 -17.73
CA ARG A 171 -11.68 -27.94 -18.24
C ARG A 171 -10.41 -27.29 -18.78
N MET A 172 -10.58 -26.24 -19.61
CA MET A 172 -9.50 -25.37 -20.03
C MET A 172 -9.03 -24.56 -18.82
N VAL A 173 -7.72 -24.55 -18.58
CA VAL A 173 -7.05 -23.82 -17.50
C VAL A 173 -5.84 -23.05 -18.02
N ASN A 174 -5.42 -22.03 -17.29
CA ASN A 174 -4.15 -21.37 -17.54
C ASN A 174 -3.00 -22.24 -16.99
N TRP A 175 -2.12 -22.68 -17.87
CA TRP A 175 -0.98 -23.53 -17.50
C TRP A 175 0.34 -22.76 -17.57
N ASP A 176 1.13 -22.85 -16.51
CA ASP A 176 2.51 -22.36 -16.49
C ASP A 176 3.47 -23.50 -16.87
N PRO A 177 4.08 -23.49 -18.06
CA PRO A 177 4.93 -24.59 -18.49
C PRO A 177 6.30 -24.63 -17.80
N GLU A 178 6.75 -23.54 -17.18
CA GLU A 178 7.99 -23.50 -16.41
C GLU A 178 7.78 -24.07 -15.00
N ALA A 179 6.70 -23.67 -14.32
CA ALA A 179 6.33 -24.22 -13.02
C ALA A 179 5.60 -25.57 -13.12
N LYS A 180 5.13 -25.94 -14.30
CA LYS A 180 4.33 -27.15 -14.58
C LYS A 180 3.10 -27.28 -13.69
N THR A 181 2.37 -26.19 -13.55
CA THR A 181 1.16 -26.10 -12.71
C THR A 181 0.15 -25.13 -13.29
N THR A 182 -1.10 -25.28 -12.83
CA THR A 182 -2.18 -24.34 -13.16
C THR A 182 -2.01 -23.01 -12.42
N LEU A 183 -2.56 -21.95 -13.03
CA LEU A 183 -2.69 -20.61 -12.44
C LEU A 183 -4.17 -20.23 -12.38
N SER A 184 -4.54 -19.40 -11.41
CA SER A 184 -5.81 -18.67 -11.44
C SER A 184 -5.80 -17.59 -12.53
N ASP A 185 -6.98 -17.20 -13.01
CA ASP A 185 -7.11 -16.15 -14.03
C ASP A 185 -6.43 -14.83 -13.57
N GLU A 186 -6.49 -14.54 -12.28
CA GLU A 186 -5.91 -13.36 -11.66
C GLU A 186 -4.38 -13.37 -11.61
N GLU A 187 -3.74 -14.53 -11.67
CA GLU A 187 -2.28 -14.71 -11.67
C GLU A 187 -1.67 -14.54 -13.07
N VAL A 188 -2.50 -14.27 -14.09
CA VAL A 188 -2.07 -14.05 -15.46
C VAL A 188 -1.98 -12.56 -15.75
N ILE A 189 -0.77 -12.09 -16.08
CA ILE A 189 -0.51 -10.71 -16.47
C ILE A 189 -0.54 -10.62 -18.00
N TYR A 190 -1.43 -9.78 -18.53
CA TYR A 190 -1.52 -9.55 -19.97
C TYR A 190 -0.70 -8.31 -20.37
N GLU A 191 0.27 -8.55 -21.25
CA GLU A 191 1.12 -7.49 -21.83
C GLU A 191 0.90 -7.38 -23.32
N GLU A 192 0.86 -6.15 -23.85
CA GLU A 192 0.88 -5.92 -25.29
C GLU A 192 2.30 -6.16 -25.82
N LYS A 193 2.44 -7.15 -26.71
CA LYS A 193 3.71 -7.51 -27.35
C LYS A 193 3.58 -7.44 -28.86
N GLN A 194 4.65 -6.97 -29.48
CA GLN A 194 4.77 -7.01 -30.94
C GLN A 194 5.13 -8.43 -31.38
N GLY A 195 4.27 -9.01 -32.21
CA GLY A 195 4.49 -10.31 -32.82
C GLY A 195 4.19 -10.25 -34.31
N ASN A 196 3.94 -11.40 -34.89
CA ASN A 196 3.54 -11.53 -36.29
C ASN A 196 2.18 -12.24 -36.39
N LEU A 197 1.38 -11.81 -37.36
CA LEU A 197 0.18 -12.49 -37.81
C LEU A 197 0.50 -13.18 -39.14
N TYR A 198 0.31 -14.48 -39.17
CA TYR A 198 0.63 -15.35 -40.28
C TYR A 198 -0.65 -15.73 -41.02
N TYR A 199 -0.71 -15.45 -42.29
CA TYR A 199 -1.82 -15.83 -43.18
C TYR A 199 -1.47 -17.13 -43.92
N LEU A 200 -2.21 -18.19 -43.63
CA LEU A 200 -1.92 -19.56 -44.10
C LEU A 200 -3.06 -20.06 -44.95
N ASN A 201 -2.72 -20.65 -46.11
CA ASN A 201 -3.67 -21.18 -47.10
C ASN A 201 -3.89 -22.69 -46.87
N TYR A 202 -5.09 -23.09 -46.43
CA TYR A 202 -5.48 -24.47 -46.29
C TYR A 202 -6.17 -24.96 -47.56
N LYS A 203 -5.76 -26.09 -48.09
CA LYS A 203 -6.39 -26.69 -49.27
C LYS A 203 -7.74 -27.31 -48.88
N VAL A 204 -8.72 -27.20 -49.78
CA VAL A 204 -10.01 -27.90 -49.66
C VAL A 204 -9.89 -29.29 -50.27
N GLU A 205 -10.34 -30.32 -49.53
CA GLU A 205 -10.28 -31.72 -49.99
C GLU A 205 -11.07 -31.91 -51.32
N GLY A 206 -10.43 -32.49 -52.32
CA GLY A 206 -11.03 -32.77 -53.60
C GLY A 206 -11.35 -31.57 -54.49
N SER A 207 -10.76 -30.38 -54.19
CA SER A 207 -10.95 -29.13 -54.95
C SER A 207 -9.61 -28.39 -55.07
N ASP A 208 -9.52 -27.45 -56.02
CA ASP A 208 -8.42 -26.49 -56.12
C ASP A 208 -8.62 -25.27 -55.23
N ASP A 209 -9.74 -25.21 -54.51
CA ASP A 209 -10.06 -24.13 -53.60
C ASP A 209 -9.11 -24.08 -52.39
N THR A 210 -8.87 -22.89 -51.85
CA THR A 210 -8.10 -22.70 -50.62
C THR A 210 -8.84 -21.76 -49.67
N LEU A 211 -8.69 -22.01 -48.36
CA LEU A 211 -9.14 -21.15 -47.27
C LEU A 211 -7.95 -20.47 -46.63
N THR A 212 -7.96 -19.16 -46.54
CA THR A 212 -6.89 -18.41 -45.83
C THR A 212 -7.32 -18.15 -44.41
N ILE A 213 -6.54 -18.68 -43.45
CA ILE A 213 -6.67 -18.37 -42.03
C ILE A 213 -5.57 -17.41 -41.58
N ALA A 214 -5.79 -16.68 -40.49
CA ALA A 214 -4.78 -15.84 -39.86
C ALA A 214 -4.55 -16.26 -38.41
N THR A 215 -3.27 -16.46 -38.06
CA THR A 215 -2.92 -16.90 -36.68
C THR A 215 -1.65 -16.21 -36.19
N THR A 216 -1.58 -15.93 -34.89
CA THR A 216 -0.35 -15.53 -34.21
C THR A 216 0.44 -16.72 -33.70
N ARG A 217 -0.15 -17.94 -33.76
CA ARG A 217 0.39 -19.19 -33.18
C ARG A 217 0.49 -20.30 -34.24
N PRO A 218 1.35 -20.17 -35.27
CA PRO A 218 1.46 -21.15 -36.34
C PRO A 218 1.89 -22.54 -35.86
N GLU A 219 2.56 -22.65 -34.67
CA GLU A 219 2.94 -23.93 -34.08
C GLU A 219 1.74 -24.78 -33.71
N THR A 220 0.57 -24.17 -33.42
CA THR A 220 -0.63 -24.95 -33.00
C THR A 220 -1.45 -25.53 -34.12
N ILE A 221 -1.13 -25.22 -35.41
CA ILE A 221 -1.90 -25.77 -36.54
C ILE A 221 -1.92 -27.30 -36.59
N LEU A 222 -0.88 -27.93 -36.07
CA LEU A 222 -0.82 -29.40 -35.98
C LEU A 222 -1.92 -30.02 -35.09
N GLY A 223 -2.56 -29.17 -34.22
CA GLY A 223 -3.72 -29.54 -33.39
C GLY A 223 -5.06 -29.11 -33.95
N ASP A 224 -5.13 -28.51 -35.16
CA ASP A 224 -6.38 -28.04 -35.74
C ASP A 224 -7.33 -29.21 -36.03
N THR A 225 -8.61 -29.03 -35.66
CA THR A 225 -9.65 -30.05 -35.84
C THR A 225 -10.86 -29.56 -36.65
N ALA A 226 -10.92 -28.25 -36.96
CA ALA A 226 -11.87 -27.67 -37.91
C ALA A 226 -11.37 -26.35 -38.47
N ILE A 227 -11.97 -25.91 -39.59
CA ILE A 227 -12.02 -24.52 -40.02
C ILE A 227 -13.46 -24.03 -39.82
N CYS A 228 -13.64 -22.88 -39.17
CA CYS A 228 -14.96 -22.30 -38.96
C CYS A 228 -15.17 -21.10 -39.88
N ILE A 229 -16.33 -21.04 -40.54
CA ILE A 229 -16.80 -19.94 -41.40
C ILE A 229 -18.16 -19.46 -40.92
N ASN A 230 -18.54 -18.23 -41.26
CA ASN A 230 -19.87 -17.73 -40.91
C ASN A 230 -20.89 -18.29 -41.97
N PRO A 231 -22.03 -18.86 -41.56
CA PRO A 231 -23.03 -19.40 -42.50
C PRO A 231 -23.61 -18.36 -43.45
N ASN A 232 -23.56 -17.08 -43.10
CA ASN A 232 -24.07 -15.97 -43.88
C ASN A 232 -23.01 -15.31 -44.76
N ASP A 233 -21.77 -15.83 -44.80
CA ASP A 233 -20.69 -15.26 -45.63
C ASP A 233 -20.76 -15.87 -47.07
N GLU A 234 -21.25 -15.05 -48.00
CA GLU A 234 -21.39 -15.46 -49.40
C GLU A 234 -20.06 -15.89 -50.03
N ARG A 235 -18.91 -15.42 -49.56
CA ARG A 235 -17.58 -15.80 -50.09
C ARG A 235 -17.31 -17.28 -49.94
N PHE A 236 -17.86 -17.92 -48.90
CA PHE A 236 -17.60 -19.31 -48.52
C PHE A 236 -18.82 -20.25 -48.71
N ALA A 237 -19.96 -19.77 -49.20
CA ALA A 237 -21.18 -20.53 -49.38
C ALA A 237 -20.97 -21.86 -50.21
N HIS A 238 -20.04 -21.84 -51.13
CA HIS A 238 -19.68 -23.05 -51.94
C HIS A 238 -18.82 -24.06 -51.17
N LEU A 239 -18.37 -23.74 -49.98
CA LEU A 239 -17.53 -24.60 -49.11
C LEU A 239 -18.31 -25.28 -47.99
N HIS A 240 -19.61 -25.00 -47.84
CA HIS A 240 -20.46 -25.64 -46.82
C HIS A 240 -20.43 -27.16 -46.98
N GLY A 241 -20.20 -27.85 -45.85
CA GLY A 241 -20.13 -29.34 -45.79
C GLY A 241 -18.87 -29.94 -46.42
N LYS A 242 -17.92 -29.12 -46.90
CA LYS A 242 -16.63 -29.62 -47.39
C LYS A 242 -15.64 -29.81 -46.25
N LYS A 243 -14.44 -30.26 -46.56
CA LYS A 243 -13.34 -30.49 -45.65
C LYS A 243 -12.09 -29.75 -46.09
N ALA A 244 -11.25 -29.36 -45.13
CA ALA A 244 -9.95 -28.75 -45.38
C ALA A 244 -8.81 -29.70 -45.01
N ILE A 245 -7.62 -29.48 -45.53
CA ILE A 245 -6.44 -30.30 -45.24
C ILE A 245 -5.46 -29.43 -44.42
N VAL A 246 -5.13 -29.83 -43.21
CA VAL A 246 -4.13 -29.18 -42.36
C VAL A 246 -2.76 -29.36 -43.00
N PRO A 247 -1.99 -28.29 -43.21
CA PRO A 247 -0.63 -28.37 -43.74
C PRO A 247 0.28 -29.23 -42.84
N ILE A 248 1.34 -29.81 -43.45
CA ILE A 248 2.37 -30.64 -42.79
C ILE A 248 1.81 -31.97 -42.33
N CYS A 249 0.81 -32.02 -41.45
CA CYS A 249 0.26 -33.31 -40.93
C CYS A 249 -0.74 -33.98 -41.88
N ASN A 250 -1.22 -33.27 -42.91
CA ASN A 250 -2.20 -33.73 -43.87
C ASN A 250 -3.51 -34.30 -43.25
N ARG A 251 -3.86 -33.87 -42.05
CA ARG A 251 -5.13 -34.22 -41.41
C ARG A 251 -6.27 -33.56 -42.18
N VAL A 252 -7.29 -34.36 -42.48
CA VAL A 252 -8.54 -33.90 -43.11
C VAL A 252 -9.53 -33.52 -42.01
N ILE A 253 -9.92 -32.24 -42.00
CA ILE A 253 -10.77 -31.63 -40.96
C ILE A 253 -12.04 -31.03 -41.57
N PRO A 254 -13.19 -31.02 -40.86
CA PRO A 254 -14.42 -30.41 -41.37
C PRO A 254 -14.31 -28.89 -41.47
N ILE A 255 -15.04 -28.33 -42.44
CA ILE A 255 -15.39 -26.91 -42.46
C ILE A 255 -16.74 -26.81 -41.77
N ILE A 256 -16.77 -26.14 -40.59
CA ILE A 256 -17.97 -25.95 -39.78
C ILE A 256 -18.51 -24.53 -39.94
N GLU A 257 -19.78 -24.35 -39.64
CA GLU A 257 -20.51 -23.11 -39.81
C GLU A 257 -20.95 -22.59 -38.44
N ASP A 258 -20.52 -21.37 -38.10
CA ASP A 258 -20.90 -20.74 -36.86
C ASP A 258 -20.93 -19.20 -36.97
N GLU A 259 -21.95 -18.55 -36.40
CA GLU A 259 -22.11 -17.11 -36.35
C GLU A 259 -21.05 -16.43 -35.45
N TYR A 260 -20.28 -17.20 -34.70
CA TYR A 260 -19.14 -16.70 -33.92
C TYR A 260 -18.10 -16.01 -34.79
N VAL A 261 -17.91 -16.45 -36.03
CA VAL A 261 -16.95 -15.84 -36.96
C VAL A 261 -17.53 -14.55 -37.53
N ASP A 262 -16.86 -13.44 -37.27
CA ASP A 262 -17.23 -12.14 -37.81
C ASP A 262 -16.87 -12.07 -39.32
N VAL A 263 -17.84 -11.77 -40.17
CA VAL A 263 -17.69 -11.69 -41.64
C VAL A 263 -16.76 -10.54 -42.06
N GLU A 264 -16.72 -9.47 -41.28
CA GLU A 264 -15.93 -8.26 -41.59
C GLU A 264 -14.52 -8.31 -40.95
N PHE A 265 -14.28 -9.23 -40.04
CA PHE A 265 -13.00 -9.33 -39.31
C PHE A 265 -12.03 -10.32 -39.95
N GLY A 266 -10.80 -9.89 -40.20
CA GLY A 266 -9.70 -10.72 -40.69
C GLY A 266 -9.97 -11.34 -42.08
N THR A 267 -9.82 -12.69 -42.15
CA THR A 267 -10.06 -13.46 -43.41
C THR A 267 -11.48 -13.95 -43.54
N GLY A 268 -12.30 -13.90 -42.47
CA GLY A 268 -13.61 -14.53 -42.41
C GLY A 268 -13.55 -16.05 -42.19
N CYS A 269 -12.36 -16.62 -42.03
CA CYS A 269 -12.11 -18.02 -41.72
C CYS A 269 -11.30 -18.14 -40.43
N LEU A 270 -11.77 -18.97 -39.50
CA LEU A 270 -11.12 -19.21 -38.23
C LEU A 270 -10.63 -20.68 -38.17
N LYS A 271 -9.36 -20.90 -37.89
CA LYS A 271 -8.87 -22.21 -37.52
C LYS A 271 -9.36 -22.57 -36.11
N VAL A 272 -9.74 -23.79 -35.85
CA VAL A 272 -10.27 -24.22 -34.56
C VAL A 272 -9.36 -25.30 -33.97
N THR A 273 -8.74 -24.96 -32.82
CA THR A 273 -7.81 -25.83 -32.08
C THR A 273 -8.30 -25.99 -30.63
N PRO A 274 -9.27 -26.83 -30.36
CA PRO A 274 -9.96 -26.93 -29.07
C PRO A 274 -9.06 -27.23 -27.85
N ALA A 275 -7.86 -27.77 -28.08
CA ALA A 275 -6.89 -28.05 -27.01
C ALA A 275 -6.11 -26.82 -26.54
N HIS A 276 -6.03 -25.74 -27.33
CA HIS A 276 -5.07 -24.66 -27.14
C HIS A 276 -5.67 -23.24 -27.17
N ASP A 277 -7.01 -23.12 -27.18
CA ASP A 277 -7.72 -21.85 -27.10
C ASP A 277 -9.10 -22.04 -26.46
N GLU A 278 -9.52 -21.14 -25.56
CA GLU A 278 -10.78 -21.20 -24.82
C GLU A 278 -12.00 -21.07 -25.75
N ASN A 279 -11.94 -20.17 -26.74
CA ASN A 279 -13.03 -19.95 -27.69
C ASN A 279 -13.15 -21.14 -28.67
N ASP A 280 -11.99 -21.63 -29.13
CA ASP A 280 -11.95 -22.82 -29.99
C ASP A 280 -12.49 -24.07 -29.26
N LYS A 281 -12.26 -24.15 -27.91
CA LYS A 281 -12.86 -25.23 -27.08
C LYS A 281 -14.37 -25.12 -27.03
N ALA A 282 -14.93 -23.91 -26.86
CA ALA A 282 -16.37 -23.72 -26.87
C ALA A 282 -16.99 -24.09 -28.23
N LEU A 283 -16.36 -23.73 -29.34
CA LEU A 283 -16.75 -24.17 -30.69
C LEU A 283 -16.62 -25.70 -30.83
N GLY A 284 -15.53 -26.25 -30.30
CA GLY A 284 -15.29 -27.70 -30.29
C GLY A 284 -16.41 -28.47 -29.58
N ASP A 285 -16.86 -28.02 -28.45
CA ASP A 285 -17.97 -28.64 -27.70
C ASP A 285 -19.31 -28.50 -28.43
N LYS A 286 -19.61 -27.35 -29.02
CA LYS A 286 -20.83 -27.08 -29.78
C LYS A 286 -20.93 -27.97 -31.04
N HIS A 287 -19.79 -28.20 -31.67
CA HIS A 287 -19.72 -28.96 -32.93
C HIS A 287 -19.21 -30.40 -32.78
N ASN A 288 -19.00 -30.89 -31.54
CA ASN A 288 -18.45 -32.20 -31.22
C ASN A 288 -17.14 -32.53 -31.94
N LEU A 289 -16.18 -31.56 -31.92
CA LEU A 289 -14.89 -31.73 -32.57
C LEU A 289 -13.95 -32.62 -31.73
N GLU A 290 -13.01 -33.26 -32.42
CA GLU A 290 -11.91 -33.94 -31.75
C GLU A 290 -11.00 -32.97 -31.04
N ILE A 291 -10.40 -33.38 -29.92
CA ILE A 291 -9.42 -32.61 -29.17
C ILE A 291 -8.04 -33.20 -29.40
N VAL A 292 -7.14 -32.43 -30.02
CA VAL A 292 -5.77 -32.86 -30.30
C VAL A 292 -4.82 -31.94 -29.54
N ASP A 293 -4.36 -32.41 -28.36
CA ASP A 293 -3.35 -31.71 -27.56
C ASP A 293 -1.95 -32.03 -28.12
N ILE A 294 -1.22 -30.98 -28.53
CA ILE A 294 0.11 -31.11 -29.14
C ILE A 294 1.26 -30.76 -28.19
N LEU A 295 0.96 -30.33 -26.95
CA LEU A 295 1.96 -29.86 -26.01
C LEU A 295 2.14 -30.83 -24.83
N ASN A 296 3.38 -30.99 -24.41
CA ASN A 296 3.76 -31.52 -23.11
C ASN A 296 3.61 -30.46 -22.01
N ASP A 297 3.71 -30.89 -20.74
CA ASP A 297 3.57 -30.01 -19.58
C ASP A 297 4.64 -28.92 -19.50
N ASP A 298 5.80 -29.11 -20.11
CA ASP A 298 6.89 -28.13 -20.17
C ASP A 298 6.83 -27.20 -21.40
N GLY A 299 5.75 -27.28 -22.21
CA GLY A 299 5.58 -26.48 -23.40
C GLY A 299 6.38 -26.92 -24.62
N THR A 300 6.99 -28.09 -24.56
CA THR A 300 7.55 -28.76 -25.75
C THR A 300 6.46 -29.48 -26.52
N LEU A 301 6.64 -29.73 -27.82
CA LEU A 301 5.67 -30.50 -28.63
C LEU A 301 5.78 -31.99 -28.28
N ASN A 302 4.61 -32.66 -28.20
CA ASN A 302 4.52 -34.09 -28.02
C ASN A 302 4.54 -34.85 -29.37
N SER A 303 4.18 -36.15 -29.40
CA SER A 303 4.19 -36.96 -30.62
C SER A 303 3.26 -36.45 -31.74
N PHE A 304 2.21 -35.68 -31.43
CA PHE A 304 1.40 -35.00 -32.46
C PHE A 304 2.13 -33.87 -33.17
N GLY A 305 3.24 -33.41 -32.60
CA GLY A 305 4.17 -32.43 -33.21
C GLY A 305 5.01 -33.01 -34.35
N LEU A 306 4.91 -34.29 -34.66
CA LEU A 306 5.64 -35.01 -35.73
C LEU A 306 7.17 -34.83 -35.54
N HIS A 307 7.88 -34.35 -36.57
CA HIS A 307 9.32 -34.12 -36.53
C HIS A 307 9.74 -32.94 -35.64
N TYR A 308 8.80 -32.21 -35.06
CA TYR A 308 9.03 -31.20 -34.02
C TYR A 308 8.91 -31.74 -32.59
N GLU A 309 8.62 -33.04 -32.40
CA GLU A 309 8.53 -33.65 -31.08
C GLU A 309 9.74 -33.32 -30.20
N GLY A 310 9.48 -32.94 -28.93
CA GLY A 310 10.50 -32.57 -27.93
C GLY A 310 11.07 -31.17 -28.08
N LYS A 311 10.73 -30.41 -29.12
CA LYS A 311 11.19 -29.04 -29.28
C LYS A 311 10.26 -28.04 -28.57
N ASP A 312 10.84 -26.97 -28.03
CA ASP A 312 10.09 -25.86 -27.43
C ASP A 312 9.18 -25.19 -28.47
N ARG A 313 7.97 -24.84 -28.07
CA ARG A 313 6.92 -24.24 -28.92
C ARG A 313 7.36 -22.94 -29.62
N PHE A 314 8.19 -22.11 -29.01
CA PHE A 314 8.69 -20.88 -29.64
C PHE A 314 9.80 -21.14 -30.66
N VAL A 315 10.55 -22.22 -30.47
CA VAL A 315 11.50 -22.70 -31.50
C VAL A 315 10.72 -23.22 -32.69
N VAL A 316 9.70 -24.06 -32.42
CA VAL A 316 8.82 -24.63 -33.44
C VAL A 316 8.08 -23.53 -34.20
N ARG A 317 7.57 -22.49 -33.54
CA ARG A 317 6.93 -21.34 -34.20
C ARG A 317 7.78 -20.74 -35.30
N LYS A 318 9.08 -20.65 -35.08
CA LYS A 318 10.04 -20.10 -36.10
C LYS A 318 10.36 -21.09 -37.22
N GLU A 319 10.48 -22.37 -36.87
CA GLU A 319 10.84 -23.40 -37.81
C GLU A 319 9.67 -23.76 -38.71
N ILE A 320 8.47 -23.92 -38.16
CA ILE A 320 7.25 -24.30 -38.92
C ILE A 320 6.87 -23.25 -39.96
N VAL A 321 7.08 -21.95 -39.67
CA VAL A 321 6.84 -20.88 -40.63
C VAL A 321 7.75 -21.01 -41.84
N LYS A 322 9.01 -21.35 -41.68
CA LYS A 322 9.95 -21.56 -42.81
C LYS A 322 9.51 -22.76 -43.66
N GLU A 323 9.11 -23.87 -43.03
CA GLU A 323 8.63 -25.04 -43.74
C GLU A 323 7.32 -24.71 -44.54
N LEU A 324 6.40 -23.95 -43.93
CA LEU A 324 5.18 -23.49 -44.58
C LEU A 324 5.45 -22.52 -45.74
N GLU A 325 6.48 -21.66 -45.63
CA GLU A 325 6.93 -20.83 -46.75
C GLU A 325 7.48 -21.66 -47.91
N GLU A 326 8.32 -22.66 -47.62
CA GLU A 326 8.86 -23.59 -48.63
C GLU A 326 7.76 -24.40 -49.33
N MET A 327 6.68 -24.76 -48.59
CA MET A 327 5.52 -25.41 -49.13
C MET A 327 4.56 -24.47 -49.94
N GLY A 328 4.81 -23.15 -49.91
CA GLY A 328 3.95 -22.16 -50.56
C GLY A 328 2.60 -21.93 -49.84
N VAL A 329 2.50 -22.30 -48.56
CA VAL A 329 1.29 -22.18 -47.76
C VAL A 329 1.14 -20.77 -47.18
N VAL A 330 2.25 -20.09 -46.88
CA VAL A 330 2.23 -18.74 -46.34
C VAL A 330 1.90 -17.72 -47.43
N SER A 331 0.76 -17.04 -47.33
CA SER A 331 0.38 -15.99 -48.28
C SER A 331 0.85 -14.60 -47.85
N LYS A 332 0.92 -14.33 -46.54
CA LYS A 332 1.32 -13.04 -45.96
C LYS A 332 1.83 -13.20 -44.56
N ILE A 333 2.79 -12.36 -44.17
CA ILE A 333 3.20 -12.17 -42.78
C ILE A 333 3.14 -10.66 -42.51
N GLU A 334 2.50 -10.25 -41.41
CA GLU A 334 2.46 -8.84 -41.03
C GLU A 334 2.73 -8.68 -39.52
N THR A 335 3.32 -7.58 -39.16
CA THR A 335 3.53 -7.21 -37.77
C THR A 335 2.19 -6.95 -37.08
N HIS A 336 1.98 -7.54 -35.91
CA HIS A 336 0.72 -7.44 -35.19
C HIS A 336 0.98 -7.23 -33.70
N MET A 337 0.29 -6.26 -33.11
CA MET A 337 0.27 -6.06 -31.66
C MET A 337 -0.83 -6.91 -31.05
N HIS A 338 -0.49 -7.76 -30.11
CA HIS A 338 -1.46 -8.63 -29.43
C HIS A 338 -1.13 -8.78 -27.94
N LYS A 339 -2.14 -9.09 -27.17
CA LYS A 339 -1.98 -9.36 -25.73
C LYS A 339 -1.44 -10.76 -25.52
N VAL A 340 -0.38 -10.88 -24.74
CA VAL A 340 0.24 -12.14 -24.35
C VAL A 340 0.10 -12.28 -22.84
N GLY A 341 -0.53 -13.38 -22.37
CA GLY A 341 -0.60 -13.72 -20.96
C GLY A 341 0.70 -14.33 -20.48
N THR A 342 1.20 -13.85 -19.35
CA THR A 342 2.40 -14.37 -18.68
C THR A 342 2.09 -14.68 -17.23
N SER A 343 2.77 -15.68 -16.67
CA SER A 343 2.71 -16.00 -15.25
C SER A 343 3.29 -14.88 -14.39
N GLU A 344 2.56 -14.41 -13.41
CA GLU A 344 3.08 -13.43 -12.43
C GLU A 344 4.29 -13.99 -11.67
N ARG A 345 4.41 -15.31 -11.53
CA ARG A 345 5.41 -15.98 -10.69
C ARG A 345 6.70 -16.30 -11.41
N THR A 346 6.61 -16.86 -12.61
CA THR A 346 7.78 -17.31 -13.41
C THR A 346 8.11 -16.32 -14.54
N GLY A 347 7.15 -15.53 -15.00
CA GLY A 347 7.26 -14.71 -16.21
C GLY A 347 7.11 -15.50 -17.50
N ALA A 348 6.88 -16.83 -17.42
CA ALA A 348 6.64 -17.67 -18.58
C ALA A 348 5.34 -17.30 -19.29
N VAL A 349 5.32 -17.39 -20.62
CA VAL A 349 4.07 -17.28 -21.38
C VAL A 349 3.20 -18.50 -21.07
N ILE A 350 1.97 -18.23 -20.59
CA ILE A 350 1.02 -19.28 -20.23
C ILE A 350 0.49 -20.00 -21.48
N GLU A 351 0.04 -21.26 -21.27
CA GLU A 351 -0.64 -22.03 -22.28
C GLU A 351 -2.07 -22.38 -21.80
N PRO A 352 -3.11 -22.09 -22.60
CA PRO A 352 -4.40 -22.72 -22.40
C PRO A 352 -4.27 -24.24 -22.53
N LYS A 353 -4.66 -24.99 -21.50
CA LYS A 353 -4.50 -26.44 -21.45
C LYS A 353 -5.75 -27.10 -20.87
N LEU A 354 -6.18 -28.19 -21.46
CA LEU A 354 -7.24 -29.04 -20.91
C LEU A 354 -6.66 -29.97 -19.86
N SER A 355 -7.21 -29.93 -18.65
CA SER A 355 -6.75 -30.76 -17.54
C SER A 355 -7.88 -31.11 -16.58
N ASP A 356 -7.77 -32.27 -15.93
CA ASP A 356 -8.65 -32.66 -14.81
C ASP A 356 -8.20 -31.92 -13.56
N GLN A 357 -9.01 -30.97 -13.05
CA GLN A 357 -8.69 -30.11 -11.93
C GLN A 357 -9.85 -30.05 -10.93
N TRP A 358 -9.57 -29.55 -9.74
CA TRP A 358 -10.57 -29.27 -8.72
C TRP A 358 -11.03 -27.82 -8.78
N PHE A 359 -12.35 -27.64 -8.76
CA PHE A 359 -12.99 -26.31 -8.87
C PHE A 359 -13.97 -26.08 -7.74
N LEU A 360 -14.02 -24.82 -7.26
CA LEU A 360 -15.06 -24.32 -6.38
C LEU A 360 -16.07 -23.49 -7.19
N LYS A 361 -17.35 -23.84 -7.10
CA LYS A 361 -18.45 -23.05 -7.68
C LYS A 361 -18.58 -21.74 -6.92
N MET A 362 -18.34 -20.63 -7.59
CA MET A 362 -18.25 -19.33 -6.94
C MET A 362 -19.55 -18.52 -6.98
N LYS A 363 -20.36 -18.69 -8.01
CA LYS A 363 -21.49 -17.78 -8.30
C LYS A 363 -22.48 -17.61 -7.14
N GLU A 364 -22.92 -18.71 -6.54
CA GLU A 364 -23.87 -18.67 -5.42
C GLU A 364 -23.19 -18.21 -4.12
N LEU A 365 -21.96 -18.64 -3.87
CA LEU A 365 -21.18 -18.26 -2.71
C LEU A 365 -20.78 -16.78 -2.73
N ALA A 366 -20.61 -16.18 -3.90
CA ALA A 366 -20.19 -14.79 -4.06
C ALA A 366 -21.34 -13.78 -3.82
N GLN A 367 -22.60 -14.17 -3.97
CA GLN A 367 -23.73 -13.25 -3.89
C GLN A 367 -23.85 -12.55 -2.51
N PRO A 368 -23.81 -13.25 -1.36
CA PRO A 368 -23.86 -12.59 -0.05
C PRO A 368 -22.67 -11.62 0.16
N ALA A 369 -21.48 -11.97 -0.37
CA ALA A 369 -20.30 -11.12 -0.26
C ALA A 369 -20.39 -9.86 -1.15
N LEU A 370 -21.06 -9.94 -2.29
CA LEU A 370 -21.39 -8.78 -3.13
C LEU A 370 -22.34 -7.85 -2.40
N ASP A 371 -23.44 -8.39 -1.89
CA ASP A 371 -24.49 -7.65 -1.20
C ASP A 371 -23.92 -6.92 0.03
N ALA A 372 -23.08 -7.58 0.83
CA ALA A 372 -22.43 -7.01 2.01
C ALA A 372 -21.63 -5.73 1.73
N VAL A 373 -20.96 -5.65 0.59
CA VAL A 373 -20.19 -4.45 0.19
C VAL A 373 -21.13 -3.38 -0.38
N LEU A 374 -22.14 -3.77 -1.17
CA LEU A 374 -23.08 -2.81 -1.76
C LEU A 374 -24.00 -2.17 -0.72
N GLU A 375 -24.40 -2.92 0.31
CA GLU A 375 -25.21 -2.46 1.43
C GLU A 375 -24.40 -1.78 2.54
N LYS A 376 -23.06 -1.73 2.37
CA LYS A 376 -22.11 -1.14 3.33
C LYS A 376 -22.05 -1.87 4.69
N ASP A 377 -22.39 -3.15 4.72
CA ASP A 377 -22.07 -3.98 5.87
C ASP A 377 -20.55 -4.20 6.00
N VAL A 378 -19.85 -4.33 4.85
CA VAL A 378 -18.41 -4.22 4.73
C VAL A 378 -18.05 -2.93 3.98
N ASN A 379 -17.31 -2.05 4.61
CA ASN A 379 -16.89 -0.77 4.02
C ASN A 379 -15.54 -0.87 3.32
N LEU A 380 -15.48 -0.53 2.02
CA LEU A 380 -14.20 -0.36 1.31
C LEU A 380 -13.73 1.09 1.41
N VAL A 381 -12.54 1.30 1.90
CA VAL A 381 -11.91 2.63 2.03
C VAL A 381 -10.65 2.68 1.16
N PRO A 382 -10.63 3.56 0.12
CA PRO A 382 -11.68 4.47 -0.32
C PRO A 382 -12.79 3.78 -1.16
N GLU A 383 -13.98 4.37 -1.15
CA GLU A 383 -15.18 3.85 -1.85
C GLU A 383 -14.99 3.68 -3.38
N LYS A 384 -13.98 4.30 -3.99
CA LYS A 384 -13.71 4.16 -5.44
C LYS A 384 -13.55 2.70 -5.89
N PHE A 385 -13.17 1.80 -5.00
CA PHE A 385 -12.99 0.37 -5.30
C PHE A 385 -14.29 -0.44 -5.34
N ILE A 386 -15.43 0.12 -4.90
CA ILE A 386 -16.72 -0.58 -4.90
C ILE A 386 -17.14 -0.99 -6.32
N ASN A 387 -16.96 -0.12 -7.32
CA ASN A 387 -17.34 -0.44 -8.70
C ASN A 387 -16.48 -1.56 -9.29
N THR A 388 -15.18 -1.57 -8.98
CA THR A 388 -14.25 -2.63 -9.41
C THR A 388 -14.62 -3.94 -8.72
N TYR A 389 -14.90 -3.91 -7.42
CA TYR A 389 -15.38 -5.08 -6.66
C TYR A 389 -16.68 -5.64 -7.22
N ARG A 390 -17.69 -4.78 -7.46
CA ARG A 390 -18.97 -5.17 -8.07
C ARG A 390 -18.78 -5.88 -9.41
N HIS A 391 -18.07 -5.23 -10.35
CA HIS A 391 -17.86 -5.78 -11.67
C HIS A 391 -17.25 -7.19 -11.63
N TRP A 392 -16.31 -7.39 -10.72
CA TRP A 392 -15.64 -8.66 -10.53
C TRP A 392 -16.56 -9.73 -9.95
N MET A 393 -17.30 -9.40 -8.89
CA MET A 393 -18.19 -10.35 -8.21
C MET A 393 -19.39 -10.75 -9.08
N GLU A 394 -19.90 -9.82 -9.90
CA GLU A 394 -20.97 -10.11 -10.87
C GLU A 394 -20.51 -11.05 -12.01
N ASN A 395 -19.21 -11.07 -12.31
CA ASN A 395 -18.62 -11.88 -13.38
C ASN A 395 -17.70 -12.99 -12.87
N VAL A 396 -17.84 -13.37 -11.60
CA VAL A 396 -16.98 -14.38 -10.99
C VAL A 396 -17.14 -15.73 -11.68
N ARG A 397 -16.00 -16.38 -11.99
CA ARG A 397 -15.91 -17.74 -12.54
C ARG A 397 -15.63 -18.75 -11.43
N ASP A 398 -15.85 -20.05 -11.74
CA ASP A 398 -15.46 -21.12 -10.83
C ASP A 398 -13.95 -21.07 -10.58
N TRP A 399 -13.57 -21.16 -9.34
CA TRP A 399 -12.19 -21.05 -8.92
C TRP A 399 -11.47 -22.39 -9.02
N ASN A 400 -10.43 -22.49 -9.85
CA ASN A 400 -9.51 -23.63 -9.88
C ASN A 400 -8.64 -23.62 -8.61
N ILE A 401 -8.86 -24.58 -7.72
CA ILE A 401 -8.22 -24.68 -6.41
C ILE A 401 -7.09 -25.70 -6.33
N SER A 402 -6.81 -26.44 -7.40
CA SER A 402 -5.71 -27.43 -7.43
C SER A 402 -4.44 -26.87 -8.06
N ARG A 403 -3.29 -27.27 -7.54
CA ARG A 403 -1.95 -26.93 -8.03
C ARG A 403 -1.08 -28.18 -8.03
N GLN A 404 -0.31 -28.40 -9.11
CA GLN A 404 0.61 -29.53 -9.27
C GLN A 404 1.93 -29.25 -8.54
N LEU A 405 1.83 -29.04 -7.22
CA LEU A 405 2.91 -28.68 -6.32
C LEU A 405 3.01 -29.68 -5.18
N TRP A 406 4.17 -29.76 -4.53
CA TRP A 406 4.34 -30.52 -3.31
C TRP A 406 4.21 -29.67 -2.05
N TRP A 407 4.51 -28.37 -2.15
CA TRP A 407 4.42 -27.43 -1.05
C TRP A 407 3.04 -26.79 -0.92
N GLY A 408 2.30 -27.21 0.10
CA GLY A 408 0.92 -26.77 0.40
C GLY A 408 0.10 -27.90 1.04
N GLN A 409 -1.17 -27.58 1.39
CA GLN A 409 -2.12 -28.59 1.86
C GLN A 409 -2.45 -29.54 0.72
N GLN A 410 -2.16 -30.80 0.91
CA GLN A 410 -2.46 -31.84 -0.09
C GLN A 410 -3.96 -32.05 -0.19
N ILE A 411 -4.47 -32.20 -1.41
CA ILE A 411 -5.91 -32.39 -1.65
C ILE A 411 -6.42 -33.65 -0.97
N PRO A 412 -7.52 -33.60 -0.18
CA PRO A 412 -8.02 -34.71 0.62
C PRO A 412 -8.93 -35.64 -0.20
N ALA A 413 -8.51 -35.99 -1.39
CA ALA A 413 -9.18 -36.97 -2.27
C ALA A 413 -8.33 -38.23 -2.36
N TYR A 414 -8.96 -39.40 -2.26
CA TYR A 414 -8.28 -40.69 -2.19
C TYR A 414 -8.83 -41.60 -3.29
N PHE A 415 -7.97 -41.94 -4.24
CA PHE A 415 -8.28 -42.82 -5.35
C PHE A 415 -8.13 -44.30 -4.96
N TYR A 416 -9.10 -45.15 -5.35
CA TYR A 416 -9.12 -46.58 -5.11
C TYR A 416 -9.16 -47.40 -6.40
N GLY A 417 -9.02 -46.76 -7.56
CA GLY A 417 -9.01 -47.36 -8.89
C GLY A 417 -8.52 -46.39 -9.95
N ASP A 418 -8.47 -46.85 -11.21
CA ASP A 418 -7.96 -46.06 -12.35
C ASP A 418 -9.06 -45.25 -13.06
N GLY A 419 -10.33 -45.40 -12.65
CA GLY A 419 -11.44 -44.63 -13.21
C GLY A 419 -11.45 -43.18 -12.73
N LYS A 420 -11.90 -42.27 -13.61
CA LYS A 420 -11.96 -40.83 -13.25
C LYS A 420 -12.81 -40.54 -12.02
N GLU A 421 -13.82 -41.35 -11.72
CA GLU A 421 -14.73 -41.22 -10.59
C GLU A 421 -14.41 -42.19 -9.43
N ASP A 422 -13.27 -42.94 -9.54
CA ASP A 422 -12.86 -43.94 -8.55
C ASP A 422 -12.12 -43.29 -7.37
N PHE A 423 -12.73 -42.28 -6.75
CA PHE A 423 -12.18 -41.61 -5.57
C PHE A 423 -13.26 -41.35 -4.52
N VAL A 424 -12.80 -41.06 -3.32
CA VAL A 424 -13.58 -40.53 -2.19
C VAL A 424 -12.89 -39.28 -1.63
N VAL A 425 -13.65 -38.37 -1.00
CA VAL A 425 -13.15 -37.19 -0.33
C VAL A 425 -13.40 -37.33 1.17
N ALA A 426 -12.32 -37.21 1.97
CA ALA A 426 -12.36 -37.46 3.41
C ALA A 426 -11.28 -36.65 4.13
N GLU A 427 -11.48 -36.37 5.43
CA GLU A 427 -10.51 -35.58 6.22
C GLU A 427 -9.20 -36.33 6.49
N ASN A 428 -9.24 -37.68 6.45
CA ASN A 428 -8.09 -38.53 6.69
C ASN A 428 -8.27 -39.90 5.95
N ILE A 429 -7.18 -40.69 5.90
CA ILE A 429 -7.14 -41.94 5.17
C ILE A 429 -8.05 -43.03 5.79
N GLU A 430 -8.29 -42.98 7.10
CA GLU A 430 -9.17 -43.97 7.79
C GLU A 430 -10.63 -43.72 7.40
N GLU A 431 -11.08 -42.49 7.36
CA GLU A 431 -12.41 -42.13 6.85
C GLU A 431 -12.52 -42.44 5.37
N ALA A 432 -11.48 -42.13 4.58
CA ALA A 432 -11.43 -42.45 3.14
C ALA A 432 -11.60 -43.94 2.88
N LEU A 433 -10.91 -44.78 3.65
CA LEU A 433 -11.04 -46.25 3.52
C LEU A 433 -12.49 -46.73 3.75
N LYS A 434 -13.12 -46.21 4.80
CA LYS A 434 -14.52 -46.56 5.10
C LYS A 434 -15.44 -46.15 3.95
N LEU A 435 -15.30 -44.93 3.47
CA LEU A 435 -16.12 -44.42 2.35
C LEU A 435 -15.87 -45.21 1.05
N ALA A 436 -14.61 -45.60 0.78
CA ALA A 436 -14.28 -46.40 -0.40
C ALA A 436 -14.84 -47.82 -0.30
N GLN A 437 -14.76 -48.46 0.88
CA GLN A 437 -15.37 -49.75 1.13
C GLN A 437 -16.90 -49.72 0.95
N GLU A 438 -17.56 -48.69 1.47
CA GLU A 438 -19.01 -48.47 1.29
C GLU A 438 -19.38 -48.22 -0.18
N LYS A 439 -18.65 -47.33 -0.89
CA LYS A 439 -18.92 -46.97 -2.29
C LYS A 439 -18.72 -48.14 -3.24
N THR A 440 -17.72 -49.00 -2.98
CA THR A 440 -17.41 -50.18 -3.83
C THR A 440 -18.09 -51.48 -3.35
N ASN A 441 -18.72 -51.48 -2.17
CA ASN A 441 -19.17 -52.70 -1.48
C ASN A 441 -18.05 -53.74 -1.29
N ASN A 442 -16.81 -53.28 -1.10
CA ASN A 442 -15.62 -54.14 -0.96
C ASN A 442 -14.91 -53.94 0.37
N ASN A 443 -15.26 -54.72 1.38
CA ASN A 443 -14.63 -54.66 2.71
C ASN A 443 -13.19 -55.21 2.75
N ALA A 444 -12.64 -55.68 1.65
CA ALA A 444 -11.27 -56.19 1.58
C ALA A 444 -10.28 -55.08 1.24
N LEU A 445 -10.73 -53.92 0.82
CA LEU A 445 -9.85 -52.72 0.62
C LEU A 445 -9.11 -52.36 1.92
N LYS A 446 -7.85 -51.96 1.77
CA LYS A 446 -6.98 -51.48 2.85
C LYS A 446 -6.50 -50.08 2.54
N THR A 447 -5.95 -49.41 3.53
CA THR A 447 -5.34 -48.10 3.33
C THR A 447 -4.22 -48.08 2.27
N SER A 448 -3.50 -49.17 2.12
CA SER A 448 -2.48 -49.38 1.05
C SER A 448 -3.03 -49.37 -0.37
N ASP A 449 -4.32 -49.57 -0.52
CA ASP A 449 -5.01 -49.63 -1.82
C ASP A 449 -5.58 -48.23 -2.21
N LEU A 450 -5.39 -47.25 -1.35
CA LEU A 450 -5.78 -45.87 -1.58
C LEU A 450 -4.56 -45.01 -1.90
N THR A 451 -4.68 -44.18 -2.92
CA THR A 451 -3.68 -43.19 -3.30
C THR A 451 -4.25 -41.79 -3.13
N GLN A 452 -3.66 -40.99 -2.27
CA GLN A 452 -4.08 -39.59 -2.12
C GLN A 452 -3.71 -38.78 -3.37
N ASP A 453 -4.56 -37.84 -3.75
CA ASP A 453 -4.31 -36.89 -4.83
C ASP A 453 -2.95 -36.22 -4.63
N PRO A 454 -2.02 -36.25 -5.61
CA PRO A 454 -0.68 -35.70 -5.44
C PRO A 454 -0.64 -34.18 -5.42
N ASP A 455 -1.70 -33.49 -5.86
CA ASP A 455 -1.77 -32.05 -5.97
C ASP A 455 -1.95 -31.37 -4.60
N ALA A 456 -1.53 -30.13 -4.53
CA ALA A 456 -1.77 -29.25 -3.38
C ALA A 456 -2.90 -28.25 -3.68
N LEU A 457 -3.50 -27.70 -2.64
CA LEU A 457 -4.47 -26.63 -2.73
C LEU A 457 -3.78 -25.28 -3.04
N ASP A 458 -4.49 -24.41 -3.75
CA ASP A 458 -4.11 -23.03 -3.95
C ASP A 458 -3.89 -22.34 -2.60
N THR A 459 -2.81 -21.55 -2.46
CA THR A 459 -2.50 -20.82 -1.23
C THR A 459 -3.67 -19.94 -0.76
N TRP A 460 -4.44 -19.38 -1.69
CA TRP A 460 -5.61 -18.56 -1.36
C TRP A 460 -6.77 -19.37 -0.76
N PHE A 461 -6.81 -20.68 -0.99
CA PHE A 461 -7.78 -21.59 -0.36
C PHE A 461 -7.46 -21.87 1.12
N SER A 462 -6.26 -21.56 1.59
CA SER A 462 -5.94 -21.54 3.01
C SER A 462 -6.14 -20.14 3.62
N SER A 463 -5.65 -19.10 2.95
CA SER A 463 -5.64 -17.74 3.50
C SER A 463 -7.02 -17.05 3.49
N TRP A 464 -8.00 -17.51 2.69
CA TRP A 464 -9.37 -16.98 2.75
C TRP A 464 -10.10 -17.29 4.07
N LEU A 465 -9.62 -18.29 4.83
CA LEU A 465 -10.14 -18.64 6.15
C LEU A 465 -9.46 -17.86 7.29
N TRP A 466 -8.47 -17.02 6.97
CA TRP A 466 -7.59 -16.38 7.95
C TRP A 466 -8.30 -15.75 9.14
N PRO A 467 -9.31 -14.86 8.99
CA PRO A 467 -9.97 -14.22 10.12
C PRO A 467 -10.73 -15.21 11.03
N ILE A 468 -11.07 -16.39 10.52
CA ILE A 468 -11.81 -17.42 11.25
C ILE A 468 -10.85 -18.42 11.88
N SER A 469 -9.87 -18.90 11.09
CA SER A 469 -8.99 -20.00 11.49
C SER A 469 -7.96 -19.56 12.54
N VAL A 470 -7.51 -18.29 12.55
CA VAL A 470 -6.57 -17.80 13.58
C VAL A 470 -7.16 -17.86 15.00
N PHE A 471 -8.48 -17.90 15.13
CA PHE A 471 -9.22 -18.10 16.37
C PHE A 471 -9.86 -19.49 16.46
N ASN A 472 -9.38 -20.47 15.67
CA ASN A 472 -9.87 -21.84 15.62
C ASN A 472 -11.38 -21.98 15.30
N GLY A 473 -11.99 -20.98 14.63
CA GLY A 473 -13.43 -20.89 14.44
C GLY A 473 -14.00 -21.86 13.39
N ILE A 474 -13.16 -22.57 12.62
CA ILE A 474 -13.59 -23.66 11.72
C ILE A 474 -13.70 -25.00 12.47
N LEU A 475 -12.71 -25.32 13.31
CA LEU A 475 -12.69 -26.57 14.05
C LEU A 475 -13.60 -26.54 15.28
N GLU A 476 -13.63 -25.39 15.96
CA GLU A 476 -14.41 -25.11 17.17
C GLU A 476 -15.25 -23.83 16.98
N PRO A 477 -16.37 -23.88 16.23
CA PRO A 477 -17.10 -22.67 15.81
C PRO A 477 -17.74 -21.88 16.95
N ASP A 478 -17.90 -22.46 18.14
CA ASP A 478 -18.53 -21.83 19.30
C ASP A 478 -17.52 -21.49 20.41
N ASN A 479 -16.21 -21.55 20.14
CA ASN A 479 -15.20 -21.22 21.14
C ASN A 479 -15.25 -19.74 21.56
N LYS A 480 -14.69 -19.41 22.73
CA LYS A 480 -14.79 -18.07 23.32
C LYS A 480 -14.06 -17.01 22.50
N GLU A 481 -12.94 -17.36 21.88
CA GLU A 481 -12.10 -16.40 21.14
C GLU A 481 -12.77 -15.96 19.85
N ILE A 482 -13.28 -16.91 19.03
CA ILE A 482 -13.99 -16.56 17.80
C ILE A 482 -15.23 -15.71 18.10
N ASN A 483 -15.96 -15.99 19.16
CA ASN A 483 -17.15 -15.23 19.52
C ASN A 483 -16.83 -13.84 20.11
N TYR A 484 -15.59 -13.60 20.53
CA TYR A 484 -15.14 -12.32 21.08
C TYR A 484 -14.42 -11.45 20.06
N TYR A 485 -13.48 -12.03 19.27
CA TYR A 485 -12.62 -11.29 18.36
C TYR A 485 -13.18 -11.16 16.92
N TYR A 486 -14.18 -11.97 16.57
CA TYR A 486 -14.81 -11.96 15.26
C TYR A 486 -16.23 -11.37 15.34
N PRO A 487 -16.69 -10.53 14.38
CA PRO A 487 -15.92 -10.05 13.22
C PRO A 487 -14.79 -9.10 13.65
N THR A 488 -13.69 -9.11 12.88
CA THR A 488 -12.57 -8.18 13.14
C THR A 488 -12.97 -6.75 12.74
N ASN A 489 -12.25 -5.74 13.23
CA ASN A 489 -12.61 -4.35 13.01
C ASN A 489 -12.16 -3.85 11.63
N ASP A 490 -10.86 -3.91 11.41
CA ASP A 490 -10.23 -3.36 10.21
C ASP A 490 -9.32 -4.40 9.54
N LEU A 491 -9.40 -4.48 8.24
CA LEU A 491 -8.43 -5.15 7.40
C LEU A 491 -7.65 -4.10 6.64
N VAL A 492 -6.32 -4.09 6.74
CA VAL A 492 -5.45 -3.17 5.99
C VAL A 492 -4.68 -3.97 4.96
N THR A 493 -4.90 -3.71 3.68
CA THR A 493 -4.26 -4.48 2.59
C THR A 493 -4.07 -3.64 1.34
N ALA A 494 -3.33 -4.18 0.35
CA ALA A 494 -3.16 -3.55 -0.95
C ALA A 494 -4.34 -3.89 -1.88
N PRO A 495 -4.75 -2.97 -2.79
CA PRO A 495 -5.85 -3.21 -3.71
C PRO A 495 -5.57 -4.34 -4.71
N GLU A 496 -4.31 -4.69 -4.93
CA GLU A 496 -3.89 -5.79 -5.81
C GLU A 496 -4.42 -7.16 -5.37
N ILE A 497 -4.67 -7.35 -4.07
CA ILE A 497 -5.20 -8.61 -3.53
C ILE A 497 -6.67 -8.48 -3.09
N LEU A 498 -7.41 -7.51 -3.63
CA LEU A 498 -8.82 -7.30 -3.34
C LEU A 498 -9.65 -8.55 -3.71
N PHE A 499 -9.38 -9.19 -4.85
CA PHE A 499 -10.08 -10.39 -5.32
C PHE A 499 -9.44 -11.67 -4.83
N PHE A 500 -8.12 -11.73 -4.83
CA PHE A 500 -7.39 -12.90 -4.36
C PHE A 500 -7.70 -13.25 -2.91
N TRP A 501 -7.86 -12.23 -2.07
CA TRP A 501 -7.94 -12.43 -0.63
C TRP A 501 -9.17 -11.79 0.01
N VAL A 502 -9.40 -10.48 -0.15
CA VAL A 502 -10.47 -9.76 0.55
C VAL A 502 -11.85 -10.32 0.19
N ALA A 503 -12.17 -10.41 -1.11
CA ALA A 503 -13.45 -10.94 -1.59
C ALA A 503 -13.67 -12.38 -1.12
N ARG A 504 -12.62 -13.22 -1.20
CA ARG A 504 -12.68 -14.62 -0.78
C ARG A 504 -12.87 -14.76 0.74
N MET A 505 -12.24 -13.91 1.56
CA MET A 505 -12.50 -13.90 3.00
C MET A 505 -13.95 -13.50 3.33
N ILE A 506 -14.53 -12.53 2.60
CA ILE A 506 -15.93 -12.16 2.79
C ILE A 506 -16.84 -13.33 2.46
N ILE A 507 -16.57 -14.05 1.36
CA ILE A 507 -17.29 -15.28 0.98
C ILE A 507 -17.20 -16.33 2.10
N ALA A 508 -16.00 -16.61 2.61
CA ALA A 508 -15.79 -17.57 3.69
C ALA A 508 -16.50 -17.15 4.98
N GLY A 509 -16.53 -15.86 5.31
CA GLY A 509 -17.24 -15.31 6.46
C GLY A 509 -18.73 -15.61 6.40
N TYR A 510 -19.39 -15.35 5.28
CA TYR A 510 -20.81 -15.63 5.10
C TYR A 510 -21.11 -17.13 5.03
N GLU A 511 -20.24 -17.93 4.39
CA GLU A 511 -20.45 -19.37 4.30
C GLU A 511 -20.31 -20.08 5.66
N TYR A 512 -19.34 -19.70 6.50
CA TYR A 512 -19.00 -20.44 7.71
C TYR A 512 -19.45 -19.77 9.01
N ARG A 513 -19.70 -18.44 8.99
CA ARG A 513 -20.14 -17.68 10.16
C ARG A 513 -21.47 -16.97 9.95
N ASN A 514 -22.00 -16.96 8.72
CA ASN A 514 -23.18 -16.18 8.32
C ASN A 514 -23.04 -14.68 8.72
N GLU A 515 -21.82 -14.19 8.71
CA GLU A 515 -21.45 -12.85 9.13
C GLU A 515 -20.19 -12.37 8.42
N LYS A 516 -20.06 -11.04 8.25
CA LYS A 516 -18.84 -10.42 7.69
C LYS A 516 -17.58 -10.80 8.49
N PRO A 517 -16.43 -10.97 7.82
CA PRO A 517 -15.17 -11.27 8.52
C PRO A 517 -14.51 -10.03 9.14
N PHE A 518 -14.82 -8.84 8.64
CA PHE A 518 -14.31 -7.54 9.09
C PHE A 518 -15.30 -6.44 8.70
N THR A 519 -15.26 -5.34 9.46
CA THR A 519 -16.17 -4.20 9.22
C THR A 519 -15.65 -3.26 8.14
N ASN A 520 -14.34 -2.96 8.16
CA ASN A 520 -13.75 -2.02 7.21
C ASN A 520 -12.53 -2.65 6.52
N VAL A 521 -12.35 -2.30 5.25
CA VAL A 521 -11.17 -2.67 4.45
C VAL A 521 -10.45 -1.39 4.03
N TYR A 522 -9.33 -1.11 4.67
CA TYR A 522 -8.46 -0.01 4.30
C TYR A 522 -7.52 -0.47 3.18
N LEU A 523 -7.72 0.06 1.98
CA LEU A 523 -6.89 -0.24 0.82
C LEU A 523 -5.74 0.77 0.72
N THR A 524 -4.51 0.29 0.90
CA THR A 524 -3.30 1.12 0.82
C THR A 524 -3.00 1.52 -0.62
N GLY A 525 -2.13 2.52 -0.80
CA GLY A 525 -1.47 2.74 -2.09
C GLY A 525 -0.32 1.76 -2.31
N ILE A 526 0.14 1.67 -3.56
CA ILE A 526 1.32 0.92 -3.93
C ILE A 526 2.55 1.82 -3.74
N VAL A 527 3.62 1.27 -3.16
CA VAL A 527 4.88 2.01 -3.04
C VAL A 527 5.65 1.93 -4.36
N ARG A 528 5.94 3.09 -4.94
CA ARG A 528 6.63 3.25 -6.23
C ARG A 528 7.92 4.03 -6.09
N ASP A 529 8.85 3.80 -7.00
CA ASP A 529 10.07 4.60 -7.12
C ASP A 529 9.83 5.97 -7.79
N LYS A 530 10.87 6.80 -7.86
CA LYS A 530 10.82 8.14 -8.50
C LYS A 530 10.41 8.10 -9.98
N GLN A 531 10.57 6.96 -10.66
CA GLN A 531 10.14 6.71 -12.04
C GLN A 531 8.72 6.14 -12.13
N ARG A 532 7.97 6.10 -11.01
CA ARG A 532 6.62 5.55 -10.89
C ARG A 532 6.51 4.04 -11.09
N ARG A 533 7.63 3.29 -11.09
CA ARG A 533 7.61 1.84 -11.17
C ARG A 533 7.31 1.26 -9.79
N LYS A 534 6.55 0.18 -9.73
CA LYS A 534 6.33 -0.58 -8.49
C LYS A 534 7.67 -0.99 -7.90
N MET A 535 7.87 -0.73 -6.61
CA MET A 535 9.07 -1.19 -5.93
C MET A 535 9.06 -2.69 -5.76
N SER A 536 10.12 -3.34 -6.24
CA SER A 536 10.32 -4.77 -6.07
C SER A 536 11.81 -5.10 -5.93
N LYS A 537 12.11 -6.23 -5.31
CA LYS A 537 13.50 -6.71 -5.17
C LYS A 537 14.08 -7.16 -6.49
N SER A 538 13.27 -7.75 -7.36
CA SER A 538 13.70 -8.21 -8.67
C SER A 538 14.17 -7.06 -9.56
N LEU A 539 13.60 -5.87 -9.41
CA LEU A 539 14.01 -4.66 -10.13
C LEU A 539 15.18 -3.91 -9.44
N GLY A 540 15.55 -4.30 -8.20
CA GLY A 540 16.61 -3.63 -7.45
C GLY A 540 16.31 -2.16 -7.10
N ASN A 541 15.04 -1.74 -7.16
CA ASN A 541 14.60 -0.36 -6.93
C ASN A 541 13.95 -0.13 -5.55
N SER A 542 13.96 -1.13 -4.68
CA SER A 542 13.47 -1.04 -3.29
C SER A 542 14.66 -1.05 -2.33
N PRO A 543 14.84 -0.01 -1.49
CA PRO A 543 15.85 -0.05 -0.45
C PRO A 543 15.54 -1.15 0.57
N ASP A 544 16.57 -1.60 1.28
CA ASP A 544 16.37 -2.53 2.40
C ASP A 544 15.73 -1.77 3.58
N PRO A 545 14.56 -2.20 4.08
CA PRO A 545 13.91 -1.57 5.23
C PRO A 545 14.77 -1.56 6.49
N ILE A 546 15.61 -2.57 6.70
CA ILE A 546 16.49 -2.65 7.86
C ILE A 546 17.55 -1.54 7.80
N ASP A 547 18.19 -1.34 6.65
CA ASP A 547 19.19 -0.29 6.45
C ASP A 547 18.59 1.11 6.67
N LEU A 548 17.34 1.32 6.23
CA LEU A 548 16.62 2.58 6.47
C LEU A 548 16.35 2.79 7.96
N MET A 549 15.90 1.76 8.68
CA MET A 549 15.65 1.86 10.12
C MET A 549 16.96 2.04 10.91
N GLU A 550 18.05 1.45 10.48
CA GLU A 550 19.37 1.69 11.10
C GLU A 550 19.88 3.11 10.89
N THR A 551 19.54 3.72 9.75
CA THR A 551 19.98 5.07 9.39
C THR A 551 19.12 6.16 10.02
N TYR A 552 17.79 6.01 9.96
CA TYR A 552 16.81 7.04 10.30
C TYR A 552 16.00 6.75 11.58
N GLY A 553 16.17 5.54 12.16
CA GLY A 553 15.32 5.02 13.23
C GLY A 553 13.97 4.51 12.74
N ALA A 554 13.38 3.56 13.49
CA ALA A 554 12.05 3.05 13.16
C ALA A 554 10.97 4.13 13.19
N ASP A 555 10.98 5.02 14.20
CA ASP A 555 10.06 6.17 14.28
C ASP A 555 10.20 7.09 13.06
N GLY A 556 11.44 7.33 12.58
CA GLY A 556 11.71 8.15 11.39
C GLY A 556 11.15 7.53 10.11
N VAL A 557 11.32 6.20 9.93
CA VAL A 557 10.76 5.46 8.78
C VAL A 557 9.24 5.44 8.83
N ARG A 558 8.62 5.21 10.00
CA ARG A 558 7.16 5.21 10.19
C ARG A 558 6.55 6.55 9.77
N VAL A 559 7.09 7.65 10.25
CA VAL A 559 6.66 9.01 9.87
C VAL A 559 6.83 9.24 8.38
N GLY A 560 8.00 8.89 7.82
CA GLY A 560 8.30 9.04 6.39
C GLY A 560 7.31 8.31 5.50
N MET A 561 6.96 7.08 5.86
CA MET A 561 5.97 6.28 5.10
C MET A 561 4.57 6.90 5.14
N LEU A 562 4.17 7.48 6.26
CA LEU A 562 2.80 7.98 6.44
C LEU A 562 2.58 9.40 5.94
N LEU A 563 3.62 10.26 5.83
CA LEU A 563 3.49 11.66 5.45
C LEU A 563 2.83 11.89 4.07
N SER A 564 2.89 10.91 3.17
CA SER A 564 2.41 11.04 1.79
C SER A 564 1.62 9.82 1.31
N SER A 565 0.91 9.15 2.22
CA SER A 565 0.23 7.86 1.95
C SER A 565 -1.28 7.91 2.20
N PRO A 566 -2.05 8.74 1.47
CA PRO A 566 -3.51 8.71 1.60
C PRO A 566 -4.07 7.38 1.07
N ALA A 567 -5.19 6.92 1.66
CA ALA A 567 -5.84 5.66 1.29
C ALA A 567 -6.07 5.53 -0.21
N GLY A 568 -5.69 4.41 -0.80
CA GLY A 568 -5.91 4.07 -2.20
C GLY A 568 -5.10 4.87 -3.23
N ASN A 569 -4.15 5.69 -2.81
CA ASN A 569 -3.25 6.42 -3.72
C ASN A 569 -1.81 5.93 -3.57
N ASP A 570 -1.11 5.82 -4.69
CA ASP A 570 0.27 5.35 -4.70
C ASP A 570 1.20 6.29 -3.92
N LEU A 571 2.11 5.70 -3.15
CA LEU A 571 3.18 6.40 -2.47
C LEU A 571 4.42 6.45 -3.37
N MET A 572 4.82 7.65 -3.77
CA MET A 572 6.10 7.88 -4.42
C MET A 572 7.19 7.95 -3.33
N PHE A 573 7.85 6.83 -3.07
CA PHE A 573 8.85 6.75 -2.01
C PHE A 573 10.12 7.53 -2.38
N ASP A 574 10.54 8.37 -1.43
CA ASP A 574 11.83 9.05 -1.44
C ASP A 574 12.45 8.91 -0.04
N GLU A 575 13.72 8.58 0.02
CA GLU A 575 14.48 8.45 1.27
C GLU A 575 14.49 9.75 2.09
N ASP A 576 14.37 10.91 1.44
CA ASP A 576 14.23 12.21 2.11
C ASP A 576 12.99 12.27 3.02
N LEU A 577 11.94 11.47 2.77
CA LEU A 577 10.79 11.35 3.68
C LEU A 577 11.20 10.73 5.03
N CYS A 578 12.03 9.69 5.00
CA CYS A 578 12.57 9.08 6.23
C CYS A 578 13.50 10.04 6.98
N LYS A 579 14.30 10.83 6.25
CA LYS A 579 15.13 11.89 6.82
C LYS A 579 14.29 12.99 7.47
N GLN A 580 13.17 13.39 6.85
CA GLN A 580 12.21 14.32 7.44
C GLN A 580 11.61 13.75 8.73
N GLY A 581 11.21 12.46 8.73
CA GLY A 581 10.72 11.77 9.91
C GLY A 581 11.75 11.74 11.05
N SER A 582 13.01 11.39 10.76
CA SER A 582 14.10 11.44 11.73
C SER A 582 14.34 12.87 12.25
N GLY A 583 14.21 13.87 11.39
CA GLY A 583 14.26 15.29 11.78
C GLY A 583 13.17 15.67 12.78
N PHE A 584 11.96 15.14 12.59
CA PHE A 584 10.83 15.33 13.50
C PHE A 584 11.11 14.71 14.88
N VAL A 585 11.57 13.47 14.91
CA VAL A 585 11.97 12.79 16.16
C VAL A 585 13.03 13.60 16.91
N ASN A 586 14.07 14.06 16.21
CA ASN A 586 15.12 14.90 16.82
C ASN A 586 14.59 16.24 17.34
N LYS A 587 13.60 16.84 16.67
CA LYS A 587 12.95 18.07 17.12
C LYS A 587 12.21 17.86 18.45
N ILE A 588 11.47 16.75 18.57
CA ILE A 588 10.76 16.37 19.81
C ILE A 588 11.77 16.14 20.95
N TRP A 589 12.86 15.41 20.66
CA TRP A 589 13.92 15.16 21.63
C TRP A 589 14.55 16.45 22.16
N ASN A 590 14.89 17.39 21.26
CA ASN A 590 15.47 18.67 21.64
C ASN A 590 14.48 19.57 22.43
N ALA A 591 13.18 19.49 22.10
CA ALA A 591 12.15 20.19 22.86
C ALA A 591 12.06 19.67 24.31
N TYR A 592 12.10 18.35 24.49
CA TYR A 592 12.12 17.76 25.82
C TYR A 592 13.39 18.13 26.59
N ARG A 593 14.57 18.04 25.97
CA ARG A 593 15.83 18.46 26.60
C ARG A 593 15.85 19.92 27.04
N LEU A 594 15.18 20.79 26.28
CA LEU A 594 15.01 22.20 26.67
C LEU A 594 14.20 22.30 27.96
N ILE A 595 13.09 21.57 28.08
CA ILE A 595 12.20 21.57 29.25
C ILE A 595 12.91 20.95 30.47
N ASP A 596 13.58 19.80 30.29
CA ASP A 596 14.32 19.10 31.34
C ASP A 596 15.46 19.95 31.94
N GLY A 597 16.05 20.87 31.13
CA GLY A 597 17.10 21.79 31.55
C GLY A 597 16.65 23.03 32.33
N TRP A 598 15.34 23.22 32.54
CA TRP A 598 14.85 24.39 33.28
C TRP A 598 14.97 24.20 34.80
N GLU A 599 15.47 25.24 35.48
CA GLU A 599 15.47 25.29 36.94
C GLU A 599 14.13 25.80 37.48
N VAL A 600 13.48 25.03 38.34
CA VAL A 600 12.16 25.32 38.89
C VAL A 600 12.27 26.14 40.18
N CYS A 601 11.49 27.20 40.31
CA CYS A 601 11.36 27.99 41.54
C CYS A 601 9.95 27.82 42.16
N PRO A 602 9.82 27.18 43.33
CA PRO A 602 8.53 26.94 43.98
C PRO A 602 7.78 28.23 44.35
N ASP A 603 8.52 29.29 44.72
CA ASP A 603 7.97 30.54 45.24
C ASP A 603 7.73 31.61 44.15
N LYS A 604 8.10 31.33 42.88
CA LYS A 604 7.89 32.26 41.76
C LYS A 604 6.42 32.15 41.29
N GLU A 605 5.76 33.30 41.20
CA GLU A 605 4.42 33.41 40.66
C GLU A 605 4.44 33.19 39.14
N GLN A 606 3.35 32.61 38.61
CA GLN A 606 3.16 32.44 37.19
C GLN A 606 2.93 33.78 36.51
N SER A 607 3.69 34.08 35.44
CA SER A 607 3.55 35.31 34.71
C SER A 607 2.27 35.38 33.87
N GLN A 608 1.76 36.57 33.57
CA GLN A 608 0.59 36.73 32.69
C GLN A 608 0.86 36.15 31.28
N SER A 609 2.09 36.32 30.77
CA SER A 609 2.48 35.75 29.47
C SER A 609 2.43 34.21 29.48
N ASP A 610 2.80 33.55 30.61
CA ASP A 610 2.74 32.11 30.72
C ASP A 610 1.29 31.61 30.77
N VAL A 611 0.42 32.32 31.53
CA VAL A 611 -1.00 31.98 31.64
C VAL A 611 -1.69 32.03 30.26
N ILE A 612 -1.45 33.13 29.51
CA ILE A 612 -2.10 33.25 28.17
C ILE A 612 -1.53 32.26 27.16
N ALA A 613 -0.23 31.96 27.20
CA ALA A 613 0.40 30.97 26.36
C ALA A 613 -0.16 29.58 26.62
N LEU A 614 -0.34 29.19 27.89
CA LEU A 614 -0.94 27.90 28.29
C LEU A 614 -2.40 27.81 27.86
N ASN A 615 -3.20 28.84 28.05
CA ASN A 615 -4.62 28.87 27.65
C ASN A 615 -4.77 28.75 26.12
N TRP A 616 -3.88 29.48 25.39
CA TRP A 616 -3.85 29.38 23.95
C TRP A 616 -3.49 27.95 23.50
N TYR A 617 -2.40 27.37 24.02
CA TYR A 617 -1.97 26.06 23.57
C TYR A 617 -2.97 24.97 23.93
N LYS A 618 -3.54 25.00 25.12
CA LYS A 618 -4.62 24.09 25.53
C LYS A 618 -5.82 24.17 24.57
N SER A 619 -6.25 25.35 24.18
CA SER A 619 -7.32 25.55 23.19
C SER A 619 -6.92 25.04 21.79
N LYS A 620 -5.69 25.32 21.36
CA LYS A 620 -5.16 24.84 20.09
C LYS A 620 -5.06 23.31 20.06
N PHE A 621 -4.58 22.69 21.15
CA PHE A 621 -4.53 21.24 21.30
C PHE A 621 -5.92 20.62 21.17
N GLN A 622 -6.92 21.14 21.87
CA GLN A 622 -8.29 20.61 21.82
C GLN A 622 -8.90 20.73 20.42
N LYS A 623 -8.69 21.85 19.73
CA LYS A 623 -9.13 22.03 18.34
C LYS A 623 -8.48 21.00 17.42
N THR A 624 -7.16 20.85 17.52
CA THR A 624 -6.41 19.90 16.67
C THR A 624 -6.76 18.44 17.02
N LEU A 625 -7.01 18.13 18.29
CA LEU A 625 -7.48 16.81 18.70
C LEU A 625 -8.82 16.45 18.05
N ALA A 626 -9.77 17.41 17.98
CA ALA A 626 -11.03 17.19 17.28
C ALA A 626 -10.82 16.95 15.77
N GLU A 627 -9.87 17.64 15.13
CA GLU A 627 -9.49 17.40 13.73
C GLU A 627 -8.85 16.01 13.55
N ILE A 628 -7.98 15.60 14.47
CA ILE A 628 -7.36 14.25 14.47
C ILE A 628 -8.43 13.17 14.59
N GLU A 629 -9.42 13.34 15.48
CA GLU A 629 -10.53 12.40 15.62
C GLU A 629 -11.37 12.29 14.33
N ASP A 630 -11.69 13.41 13.68
CA ASP A 630 -12.38 13.41 12.39
C ASP A 630 -11.56 12.69 11.31
N HIS A 631 -10.25 12.89 11.26
CA HIS A 631 -9.38 12.21 10.32
C HIS A 631 -9.33 10.70 10.55
N TYR A 632 -9.21 10.24 11.79
CA TYR A 632 -9.27 8.81 12.12
C TYR A 632 -10.63 8.20 11.77
N GLY A 633 -11.74 8.91 12.10
CA GLY A 633 -13.08 8.44 11.76
C GLY A 633 -13.35 8.31 10.26
N LYS A 634 -12.54 8.99 9.43
CA LYS A 634 -12.57 8.95 7.96
C LYS A 634 -11.42 8.15 7.35
N TYR A 635 -10.66 7.43 8.15
CA TYR A 635 -9.46 6.68 7.71
C TYR A 635 -8.42 7.54 6.97
N ARG A 636 -8.31 8.84 7.32
CA ARG A 636 -7.31 9.77 6.79
C ARG A 636 -6.08 9.80 7.71
N ILE A 637 -5.39 8.67 7.81
CA ILE A 637 -4.29 8.49 8.77
C ILE A 637 -3.11 9.44 8.48
N SER A 638 -2.81 9.68 7.22
CA SER A 638 -1.80 10.65 6.78
C SER A 638 -2.14 12.08 7.25
N ASP A 639 -3.42 12.48 7.15
CA ASP A 639 -3.88 13.80 7.59
C ASP A 639 -3.85 13.90 9.13
N ALA A 640 -4.20 12.83 9.86
CA ALA A 640 -4.08 12.77 11.31
C ALA A 640 -2.61 12.96 11.77
N LEU A 641 -1.66 12.28 11.09
CA LEU A 641 -0.24 12.51 11.32
C LEU A 641 0.16 13.96 11.02
N MET A 642 -0.29 14.53 9.89
CA MET A 642 0.07 15.90 9.50
C MET A 642 -0.47 16.93 10.49
N ALA A 643 -1.70 16.75 11.01
CA ALA A 643 -2.26 17.59 12.07
C ALA A 643 -1.43 17.50 13.35
N THR A 644 -1.07 16.27 13.77
CA THR A 644 -0.20 16.02 14.92
C THR A 644 1.20 16.63 14.72
N TYR A 645 1.78 16.46 13.54
CA TYR A 645 3.09 17.00 13.17
C TYR A 645 3.11 18.53 13.29
N LYS A 646 2.12 19.22 12.72
CA LYS A 646 2.01 20.69 12.78
C LYS A 646 1.81 21.19 14.21
N LEU A 647 0.92 20.53 14.96
CA LEU A 647 0.69 20.89 16.35
C LEU A 647 1.99 20.81 17.17
N VAL A 648 2.77 19.74 16.99
CA VAL A 648 4.00 19.54 17.77
C VAL A 648 5.17 20.37 17.24
N TRP A 649 5.39 20.37 15.92
CA TRP A 649 6.54 21.09 15.33
C TRP A 649 6.37 22.60 15.38
N ASP A 650 5.21 23.08 14.89
CA ASP A 650 4.97 24.53 14.76
C ASP A 650 4.42 25.14 16.06
N ASP A 651 3.28 24.62 16.55
CA ASP A 651 2.58 25.25 17.66
C ASP A 651 3.29 25.00 19.00
N PHE A 652 3.68 23.75 19.29
CA PHE A 652 4.38 23.42 20.55
C PHE A 652 5.84 23.89 20.53
N CYS A 653 6.64 23.37 19.61
CA CYS A 653 8.10 23.62 19.64
C CYS A 653 8.48 25.05 19.22
N SER A 654 7.81 25.62 18.20
CA SER A 654 8.23 26.90 17.62
C SER A 654 7.56 28.12 18.26
N TRP A 655 6.36 27.94 18.85
CA TRP A 655 5.65 29.03 19.49
C TRP A 655 5.50 28.83 21.00
N PHE A 656 4.83 27.78 21.44
CA PHE A 656 4.48 27.59 22.87
C PHE A 656 5.71 27.59 23.77
N LEU A 657 6.71 26.75 23.45
CA LEU A 657 7.92 26.68 24.26
C LEU A 657 8.69 28.03 24.30
N GLU A 658 8.70 28.78 23.19
CA GLU A 658 9.32 30.11 23.17
C GLU A 658 8.57 31.12 24.07
N MET A 659 7.23 31.02 24.16
CA MET A 659 6.44 31.86 25.02
C MET A 659 6.68 31.59 26.51
N VAL A 660 6.77 30.30 26.90
CA VAL A 660 6.86 29.89 28.31
C VAL A 660 8.29 29.77 28.84
N LYS A 661 9.30 29.56 27.98
CA LYS A 661 10.69 29.40 28.44
C LYS A 661 11.14 30.60 29.28
N PRO A 662 11.84 30.34 30.40
CA PRO A 662 12.38 31.42 31.20
C PRO A 662 13.52 32.18 30.45
N PRO A 663 13.74 33.43 30.73
CA PRO A 663 14.96 34.16 30.26
C PRO A 663 16.22 33.40 30.68
N TYR A 664 17.31 33.62 29.93
CA TYR A 664 18.58 32.94 30.21
C TYR A 664 19.09 33.24 31.63
N GLY A 665 19.36 32.17 32.38
CA GLY A 665 19.80 32.26 33.76
C GLY A 665 18.68 32.46 34.81
N GLU A 666 17.43 32.54 34.41
CA GLU A 666 16.28 32.60 35.32
C GLU A 666 15.62 31.27 35.51
N LYS A 667 14.91 31.12 36.67
CA LYS A 667 14.13 29.95 37.00
C LYS A 667 12.69 30.11 36.54
N ILE A 668 12.06 28.99 36.14
CA ILE A 668 10.64 28.96 35.80
C ILE A 668 9.76 28.82 37.05
N ALA A 669 8.57 29.39 37.04
CA ALA A 669 7.58 29.17 38.08
C ALA A 669 7.16 27.68 38.15
N LYS A 670 7.07 27.10 39.34
CA LYS A 670 6.68 25.69 39.52
C LYS A 670 5.35 25.36 38.82
N LYS A 671 4.35 26.21 38.99
CA LYS A 671 3.03 26.02 38.38
C LYS A 671 3.12 26.04 36.85
N THR A 672 3.89 26.95 36.24
CA THR A 672 4.11 26.95 34.77
C THR A 672 4.78 25.69 34.31
N TYR A 673 5.82 25.21 35.03
CA TYR A 673 6.53 23.98 34.71
C TYR A 673 5.60 22.74 34.72
N GLU A 674 4.81 22.58 35.80
CA GLU A 674 3.87 21.46 35.93
C GLU A 674 2.81 21.44 34.82
N GLU A 675 2.30 22.64 34.44
CA GLU A 675 1.35 22.75 33.32
C GLU A 675 2.00 22.48 31.96
N VAL A 676 3.27 22.86 31.75
CA VAL A 676 4.03 22.52 30.53
C VAL A 676 4.24 21.00 30.44
N ILE A 677 4.57 20.35 31.56
CA ILE A 677 4.70 18.87 31.60
C ILE A 677 3.37 18.20 31.26
N SER A 678 2.26 18.66 31.84
CA SER A 678 0.94 18.10 31.52
C SER A 678 0.59 18.23 30.03
N VAL A 679 0.89 19.38 29.43
CA VAL A 679 0.71 19.61 27.97
C VAL A 679 1.63 18.70 27.14
N LEU A 680 2.87 18.49 27.57
CA LEU A 680 3.80 17.58 26.92
C LEU A 680 3.29 16.14 26.98
N GLU A 681 2.77 15.68 28.14
CA GLU A 681 2.20 14.35 28.29
C GLU A 681 1.01 14.11 27.33
N ASP A 682 0.14 15.11 27.16
CA ASP A 682 -0.96 15.00 26.20
C ASP A 682 -0.46 14.93 24.73
N ASN A 683 0.61 15.69 24.40
CA ASN A 683 1.25 15.56 23.09
C ASN A 683 1.87 14.17 22.89
N LEU A 684 2.52 13.59 23.90
CA LEU A 684 3.11 12.26 23.83
C LEU A 684 2.05 11.17 23.57
N LYS A 685 0.85 11.29 24.13
CA LYS A 685 -0.26 10.35 23.89
C LYS A 685 -0.69 10.34 22.44
N ILE A 686 -0.88 11.52 21.80
CA ILE A 686 -1.27 11.60 20.38
C ILE A 686 -0.12 11.27 19.42
N LEU A 687 1.13 11.41 19.86
CA LEU A 687 2.33 11.03 19.11
C LEU A 687 2.58 9.53 19.11
N HIS A 688 2.21 8.83 20.20
CA HIS A 688 2.58 7.44 20.43
C HIS A 688 2.19 6.47 19.30
N PRO A 689 1.02 6.55 18.65
CA PRO A 689 0.71 5.69 17.52
C PRO A 689 1.69 5.84 16.34
N PHE A 690 2.24 7.03 16.14
CA PHE A 690 3.12 7.35 15.00
C PHE A 690 4.61 7.14 15.31
N VAL A 691 5.05 7.57 16.49
CA VAL A 691 6.44 7.54 16.96
C VAL A 691 6.54 6.92 18.36
N PRO A 692 6.28 5.59 18.45
CA PRO A 692 6.12 4.92 19.73
C PRO A 692 7.38 4.94 20.61
N PHE A 693 8.56 4.88 20.01
CA PHE A 693 9.80 4.77 20.78
C PHE A 693 10.23 6.07 21.45
N ILE A 694 10.26 7.16 20.71
CA ILE A 694 10.61 8.47 21.28
C ILE A 694 9.58 8.93 22.31
N SER A 695 8.30 8.65 22.06
CA SER A 695 7.22 9.05 22.97
C SER A 695 7.29 8.29 24.29
N GLU A 696 7.55 6.97 24.28
CA GLU A 696 7.74 6.18 25.50
C GLU A 696 9.02 6.61 26.22
N GLU A 697 10.14 6.85 25.52
CA GLU A 697 11.39 7.29 26.15
C GLU A 697 11.18 8.59 26.93
N ILE A 698 10.55 9.59 26.33
CA ILE A 698 10.27 10.88 27.02
C ILE A 698 9.27 10.66 28.16
N TRP A 699 8.22 9.89 27.96
CA TRP A 699 7.22 9.59 28.99
C TRP A 699 7.82 9.03 30.26
N GLN A 700 8.75 8.10 30.13
CA GLN A 700 9.43 7.46 31.23
C GLN A 700 10.54 8.35 31.87
N HIS A 701 11.06 9.33 31.14
CA HIS A 701 12.02 10.30 31.66
C HIS A 701 11.38 11.42 32.49
N ILE A 702 10.15 11.82 32.15
CA ILE A 702 9.43 12.91 32.83
C ILE A 702 9.30 12.64 34.35
N THR A 703 8.93 11.40 34.70
CA THR A 703 8.80 10.95 36.09
C THR A 703 8.92 9.44 36.17
N LYS A 704 9.34 8.94 37.34
CA LYS A 704 9.38 7.49 37.57
C LYS A 704 7.95 6.94 37.62
N ARG A 705 7.67 5.96 36.82
CA ARG A 705 6.34 5.35 36.64
C ARG A 705 6.39 3.83 36.93
N ASP A 706 5.26 3.32 37.36
CA ASP A 706 5.03 1.86 37.42
C ASP A 706 4.71 1.30 36.04
N THR A 707 4.81 -0.02 35.89
CA THR A 707 4.49 -0.68 34.62
C THR A 707 3.05 -0.43 34.14
N SER A 708 2.09 -0.33 35.07
CA SER A 708 0.69 0.00 34.77
C SER A 708 0.49 1.43 34.21
N GLU A 709 1.52 2.27 34.27
CA GLU A 709 1.50 3.66 33.82
C GLU A 709 2.35 3.90 32.57
N ALA A 710 2.82 2.83 31.90
CA ALA A 710 3.50 2.94 30.63
C ALA A 710 2.63 3.69 29.59
N LEU A 711 3.26 4.44 28.67
CA LEU A 711 2.53 5.24 27.68
C LEU A 711 1.61 4.39 26.81
N ILE A 712 2.09 3.24 26.40
CA ILE A 712 1.35 2.29 25.54
C ILE A 712 0.00 1.84 26.14
N VAL A 713 -0.16 1.86 27.46
CA VAL A 713 -1.41 1.51 28.19
C VAL A 713 -2.06 2.74 28.83
N SER A 714 -1.59 3.95 28.55
CA SER A 714 -2.19 5.20 29.02
C SER A 714 -3.54 5.45 28.35
N LYS A 715 -4.21 6.54 28.75
CA LYS A 715 -5.53 6.88 28.18
C LYS A 715 -5.40 7.93 27.08
N TRP A 716 -6.02 7.65 25.94
CA TRP A 716 -6.17 8.63 24.84
C TRP A 716 -6.88 9.89 25.35
N PRO A 717 -6.40 11.09 25.01
CA PRO A 717 -7.04 12.33 25.44
C PRO A 717 -8.44 12.47 24.81
N LYS A 718 -9.39 13.01 25.56
CA LYS A 718 -10.75 13.26 25.07
C LYS A 718 -10.86 14.71 24.65
N ALA A 719 -11.41 14.96 23.44
CA ALA A 719 -11.66 16.31 22.97
C ALA A 719 -12.61 17.05 23.92
N GLN A 720 -12.24 18.28 24.26
CA GLN A 720 -13.00 19.18 25.12
C GLN A 720 -13.35 20.47 24.34
N PRO A 721 -14.35 21.25 24.78
CA PRO A 721 -14.59 22.56 24.23
C PRO A 721 -13.33 23.44 24.32
N PHE A 722 -13.12 24.30 23.32
CA PHE A 722 -11.96 25.18 23.22
C PHE A 722 -12.37 26.63 22.92
N ASP A 723 -11.49 27.57 23.24
CA ASP A 723 -11.69 28.99 22.98
C ASP A 723 -11.16 29.39 21.60
N GLU A 724 -12.09 29.47 20.62
CA GLU A 724 -11.76 29.89 19.25
C GLU A 724 -11.25 31.36 19.19
N LYS A 725 -11.67 32.22 20.13
CA LYS A 725 -11.25 33.63 20.18
C LYS A 725 -9.79 33.74 20.53
N ILE A 726 -9.31 32.97 21.53
CA ILE A 726 -7.89 33.02 21.92
C ILE A 726 -6.99 32.49 20.78
N ILE A 727 -7.45 31.48 20.02
CA ILE A 727 -6.72 30.98 18.86
C ILE A 727 -6.55 32.09 17.80
N LYS A 728 -7.68 32.73 17.41
CA LYS A 728 -7.67 33.85 16.43
C LYS A 728 -6.83 35.04 16.88
N ASN A 729 -6.87 35.37 18.18
CA ASN A 729 -6.08 36.44 18.74
C ASN A 729 -4.58 36.16 18.70
N PHE A 730 -4.20 34.88 18.88
CA PHE A 730 -2.81 34.47 18.70
C PHE A 730 -2.37 34.51 17.25
N ASP A 731 -3.20 34.07 16.29
CA ASP A 731 -2.88 34.17 14.86
C ASP A 731 -2.53 35.59 14.47
N PHE A 732 -3.25 36.59 15.05
CA PHE A 732 -2.94 38.00 14.89
C PHE A 732 -1.62 38.39 15.56
N ALA A 733 -1.41 38.00 16.83
CA ALA A 733 -0.19 38.27 17.56
C ALA A 733 1.08 37.69 16.89
N SER A 734 0.94 36.51 16.28
CA SER A 734 2.01 35.85 15.53
C SER A 734 2.44 36.64 14.29
N GLU A 735 1.48 37.29 13.59
CA GLU A 735 1.78 38.20 12.47
C GLU A 735 2.55 39.45 12.97
N VAL A 736 2.16 40.02 14.13
CA VAL A 736 2.86 41.14 14.74
C VAL A 736 4.31 40.78 15.09
N ILE A 737 4.49 39.63 15.76
CA ILE A 737 5.84 39.14 16.13
C ILE A 737 6.69 38.86 14.87
N SER A 738 6.08 38.33 13.83
CA SER A 738 6.76 38.08 12.54
C SER A 738 7.17 39.41 11.87
N GLY A 739 6.32 40.44 11.92
CA GLY A 739 6.61 41.79 11.44
C GLY A 739 7.80 42.40 12.18
N ILE A 740 7.82 42.31 13.53
CA ILE A 740 8.93 42.76 14.36
C ILE A 740 10.24 42.07 13.98
N ARG A 741 10.22 40.76 13.84
CA ARG A 741 11.40 39.95 13.45
C ARG A 741 11.91 40.32 12.05
N THR A 742 11.00 40.60 11.12
CA THR A 742 11.33 41.04 9.76
C THR A 742 12.04 42.41 9.79
N ILE A 743 11.48 43.40 10.50
CA ILE A 743 12.10 44.73 10.65
C ILE A 743 13.48 44.60 11.31
N ARG A 744 13.60 43.79 12.39
CA ARG A 744 14.90 43.56 13.04
C ARG A 744 15.94 43.02 12.08
N LYS A 745 15.56 42.04 11.26
CA LYS A 745 16.44 41.44 10.26
C LYS A 745 16.84 42.42 9.16
N GLU A 746 15.87 43.13 8.60
CA GLU A 746 16.09 44.09 7.51
C GLU A 746 16.93 45.27 7.93
N LYS A 747 16.76 45.75 9.17
CA LYS A 747 17.45 46.89 9.73
C LYS A 747 18.67 46.52 10.59
N ASN A 748 19.03 45.21 10.58
CA ASN A 748 20.18 44.70 11.33
C ASN A 748 20.16 45.04 12.86
N ILE A 749 18.94 45.12 13.44
CA ILE A 749 18.74 45.37 14.88
C ILE A 749 18.94 44.05 15.63
N SER A 750 19.93 44.03 16.54
CA SER A 750 20.21 42.83 17.34
C SER A 750 18.98 42.42 18.17
N PHE A 751 18.78 41.13 18.28
CA PHE A 751 17.69 40.59 19.13
C PHE A 751 17.94 40.87 20.64
N LYS A 752 19.17 41.19 21.01
CA LYS A 752 19.53 41.56 22.38
C LYS A 752 19.13 43.01 22.72
N ASP A 753 18.98 43.86 21.73
CA ASP A 753 18.59 45.23 21.93
C ASP A 753 17.08 45.35 22.12
N THR A 754 16.64 46.06 23.14
CA THR A 754 15.19 46.33 23.33
C THR A 754 14.75 47.44 22.36
N ILE A 755 13.52 47.37 21.89
CA ILE A 755 12.87 48.41 21.07
C ILE A 755 11.53 48.77 21.66
N GLU A 756 11.05 49.96 21.41
CA GLU A 756 9.68 50.39 21.69
C GLU A 756 8.76 50.00 20.50
N LEU A 757 7.52 49.65 20.78
CA LEU A 757 6.53 49.36 19.77
C LEU A 757 5.29 50.21 20.04
N SER A 758 4.84 50.94 19.04
CA SER A 758 3.58 51.67 19.11
C SER A 758 2.59 51.13 18.08
N VAL A 759 1.34 51.02 18.46
CA VAL A 759 0.26 50.59 17.58
C VAL A 759 -0.81 51.66 17.47
N LEU A 760 -1.23 51.95 16.24
CA LEU A 760 -2.33 52.87 16.01
C LEU A 760 -3.62 52.28 16.57
N ASN A 761 -4.20 52.89 17.58
CA ASN A 761 -5.35 52.39 18.31
C ASN A 761 -6.57 52.28 17.36
N ASN A 762 -7.11 51.09 17.23
CA ASN A 762 -8.38 50.86 16.58
C ASN A 762 -9.15 49.79 17.38
N ASP A 763 -10.48 49.73 17.19
CA ASP A 763 -11.38 48.86 17.97
C ASP A 763 -11.12 47.34 17.72
N ASN A 764 -10.24 46.99 16.77
CA ASN A 764 -9.92 45.61 16.41
C ASN A 764 -8.58 45.09 17.03
N ALA A 765 -7.87 45.92 17.79
CA ALA A 765 -6.61 45.53 18.44
C ALA A 765 -6.88 44.77 19.75
N SER A 766 -6.74 43.43 19.73
CA SER A 766 -6.79 42.62 20.94
C SER A 766 -5.52 42.84 21.76
N LYS A 767 -5.67 43.14 23.07
CA LYS A 767 -4.58 43.29 24.02
C LYS A 767 -4.19 41.99 24.73
N ASP A 768 -4.88 40.91 24.44
CA ASP A 768 -4.73 39.64 25.17
C ASP A 768 -3.30 39.07 25.10
N PHE A 769 -2.57 39.34 23.98
CA PHE A 769 -1.23 38.82 23.75
C PHE A 769 -0.14 39.89 23.87
N ASP A 770 -0.41 41.09 24.40
CA ASP A 770 0.60 42.17 24.54
C ASP A 770 1.83 41.72 25.32
N ALA A 771 1.63 40.97 26.40
CA ALA A 771 2.73 40.41 27.19
C ALA A 771 3.59 39.41 26.39
N VAL A 772 2.96 38.60 25.51
CA VAL A 772 3.65 37.65 24.63
C VAL A 772 4.40 38.39 23.51
N ILE A 773 3.77 39.40 22.89
CA ILE A 773 4.38 40.23 21.85
C ILE A 773 5.61 40.93 22.43
N SER A 774 5.50 41.53 23.64
CA SER A 774 6.61 42.18 24.31
C SER A 774 7.75 41.22 24.62
N LYS A 775 7.45 40.04 25.15
CA LYS A 775 8.45 38.98 25.42
C LYS A 775 9.16 38.51 24.16
N LEU A 776 8.41 38.11 23.14
CA LEU A 776 8.97 37.47 21.92
C LEU A 776 9.51 38.51 20.92
N GLY A 777 9.10 39.76 21.00
CA GLY A 777 9.61 40.89 20.24
C GLY A 777 10.80 41.56 20.89
N ASN A 778 11.11 41.24 22.16
CA ASN A 778 12.03 41.98 23.02
C ASN A 778 11.68 43.48 23.04
N ILE A 779 10.42 43.77 23.39
CA ILE A 779 9.83 45.11 23.42
C ILE A 779 9.92 45.66 24.85
N SER A 780 10.56 46.85 25.01
CA SER A 780 10.64 47.53 26.31
C SER A 780 9.30 48.15 26.72
N GLU A 781 8.56 48.71 25.76
CA GLU A 781 7.29 49.36 26.00
C GLU A 781 6.39 49.21 24.75
N LEU A 782 5.11 48.82 24.97
CA LEU A 782 4.09 48.69 23.92
C LEU A 782 3.03 49.75 24.16
N ASN A 783 2.97 50.75 23.25
CA ASN A 783 2.13 51.93 23.39
C ASN A 783 0.95 51.89 22.39
N TYR A 784 -0.23 52.29 22.85
CA TYR A 784 -1.39 52.50 22.00
C TYR A 784 -1.54 54.02 21.69
N ILE A 785 -1.34 54.38 20.44
CA ILE A 785 -1.35 55.78 19.98
C ILE A 785 -2.58 56.11 19.14
N THR A 786 -2.99 57.37 19.12
CA THR A 786 -4.16 57.84 18.35
C THR A 786 -3.78 58.47 17.00
N GLU A 787 -2.49 58.86 16.86
CA GLU A 787 -1.95 59.46 15.65
C GLU A 787 -0.70 58.69 15.17
N LYS A 788 -0.41 58.77 13.87
CA LYS A 788 0.76 58.11 13.30
C LYS A 788 2.04 58.74 13.81
N LEU A 789 3.06 57.91 14.01
CA LEU A 789 4.37 58.36 14.48
C LEU A 789 5.28 58.68 13.29
N ASP A 790 5.64 59.95 13.10
CA ASP A 790 6.56 60.35 12.04
C ASP A 790 8.00 59.89 12.36
N GLY A 791 8.72 59.45 11.32
CA GLY A 791 10.12 59.04 11.48
C GLY A 791 10.29 57.68 12.18
N ALA A 792 9.29 56.84 12.20
CA ALA A 792 9.34 55.48 12.70
C ALA A 792 9.41 54.43 11.56
N LEU A 793 10.01 53.29 11.84
CA LEU A 793 9.90 52.10 11.00
C LEU A 793 8.48 51.50 11.14
N THR A 794 7.83 51.19 10.02
CA THR A 794 6.44 50.76 10.02
C THR A 794 6.23 49.39 9.41
N PHE A 795 5.30 48.64 9.98
CA PHE A 795 4.78 47.41 9.35
C PHE A 795 3.29 47.28 9.64
N ARG A 796 2.62 46.42 8.88
CA ARG A 796 1.22 46.08 9.07
C ARG A 796 1.03 44.64 9.46
N ALA A 797 0.13 44.42 10.42
CA ALA A 797 -0.42 43.13 10.71
C ALA A 797 -1.96 43.20 10.59
N LYS A 798 -2.53 42.54 9.60
CA LYS A 798 -3.94 42.71 9.15
C LYS A 798 -4.29 44.19 8.91
N SER A 799 -5.23 44.74 9.68
CA SER A 799 -5.69 46.12 9.55
C SER A 799 -4.90 47.11 10.42
N ASN A 800 -4.02 46.64 11.31
CA ASN A 800 -3.32 47.47 12.26
C ASN A 800 -1.93 47.92 11.74
N GLU A 801 -1.60 49.19 11.99
CA GLU A 801 -0.28 49.74 11.69
C GLU A 801 0.56 49.82 12.97
N TYR A 802 1.79 49.33 12.87
CA TYR A 802 2.77 49.29 13.96
C TYR A 802 3.97 50.20 13.63
N PHE A 803 4.50 50.86 14.66
CA PHE A 803 5.56 51.84 14.54
C PHE A 803 6.68 51.47 15.53
N ILE A 804 7.90 51.45 15.06
CA ILE A 804 9.11 51.28 15.86
C ILE A 804 9.90 52.58 15.75
N PRO A 805 10.01 53.37 16.84
CA PRO A 805 10.76 54.65 16.83
C PRO A 805 12.22 54.41 16.45
N ILE A 806 12.78 55.24 15.60
CA ILE A 806 14.15 55.12 15.09
C ILE A 806 15.18 55.61 16.11
N ALA A 807 14.83 56.53 17.02
CA ALA A 807 15.74 57.06 18.02
C ALA A 807 16.31 55.94 18.93
N GLY A 808 17.59 55.61 18.74
CA GLY A 808 18.31 54.55 19.48
C GLY A 808 18.27 53.16 18.91
N ALA A 809 17.47 52.92 17.86
CA ALA A 809 17.31 51.56 17.29
C ALA A 809 18.21 51.28 16.07
N ILE A 810 18.64 52.31 15.36
CA ILE A 810 19.53 52.20 14.17
C ILE A 810 20.55 53.34 14.10
N ASN A 811 21.69 53.03 13.45
CA ASN A 811 22.64 54.09 13.04
C ASN A 811 22.04 54.82 11.81
N VAL A 812 21.44 55.99 12.04
CA VAL A 812 20.72 56.78 11.03
C VAL A 812 21.61 57.12 9.84
N GLU A 813 22.89 57.43 10.07
CA GLU A 813 23.84 57.74 8.99
C GLU A 813 24.12 56.53 8.09
N GLU A 814 24.27 55.36 8.68
CA GLU A 814 24.50 54.08 7.96
C GLU A 814 23.27 53.65 7.17
N GLU A 815 22.07 53.85 7.72
CA GLU A 815 20.80 53.52 7.05
C GLU A 815 20.51 54.49 5.89
N ILE A 816 20.76 55.79 6.05
CA ILE A 816 20.69 56.80 4.97
C ILE A 816 21.65 56.41 3.84
N ALA A 817 22.88 56.01 4.15
CA ALA A 817 23.87 55.61 3.18
C ALA A 817 23.37 54.37 2.38
N LYS A 818 22.85 53.37 3.09
CA LYS A 818 22.32 52.12 2.51
C LYS A 818 21.10 52.37 1.61
N LEU A 819 20.12 53.12 2.10
CA LEU A 819 18.92 53.45 1.32
C LEU A 819 19.26 54.33 0.11
N THR A 820 20.28 55.18 0.20
CA THR A 820 20.75 55.99 -0.92
C THR A 820 21.42 55.11 -1.98
N GLU A 821 22.20 54.15 -1.58
CA GLU A 821 22.82 53.17 -2.50
C GLU A 821 21.76 52.28 -3.19
N GLU A 822 20.79 51.82 -2.42
CA GLU A 822 19.68 51.00 -2.93
C GLU A 822 18.77 51.78 -3.90
N LEU A 823 18.51 53.06 -3.59
CA LEU A 823 17.80 53.96 -4.47
C LEU A 823 18.54 54.14 -5.80
N LYS A 824 19.83 54.41 -5.75
CA LYS A 824 20.69 54.55 -6.93
C LYS A 824 20.73 53.28 -7.77
N TYR A 825 20.80 52.11 -7.13
CA TYR A 825 20.74 50.82 -7.80
C TYR A 825 19.40 50.64 -8.50
N THR A 826 18.28 50.88 -7.80
CA THR A 826 16.91 50.70 -8.32
C THR A 826 16.61 51.69 -9.45
N GLU A 827 17.10 52.94 -9.36
CA GLU A 827 16.98 53.91 -10.46
C GLU A 827 17.80 53.49 -11.69
N GLY A 828 18.99 52.91 -11.49
CA GLY A 828 19.79 52.29 -12.56
C GLY A 828 19.08 51.12 -13.21
N PHE A 829 18.48 50.25 -12.39
CA PHE A 829 17.68 49.13 -12.87
C PHE A 829 16.46 49.58 -13.67
N LEU A 830 15.69 50.56 -13.18
CA LEU A 830 14.56 51.18 -13.86
C LEU A 830 14.96 51.72 -15.24
N LYS A 831 16.08 52.48 -15.30
CA LYS A 831 16.58 53.00 -16.57
C LYS A 831 16.94 51.91 -17.57
N SER A 832 17.47 50.80 -17.11
CA SER A 832 17.75 49.63 -17.96
C SER A 832 16.46 48.97 -18.50
N VAL A 833 15.46 48.76 -17.65
CA VAL A 833 14.15 48.22 -18.01
C VAL A 833 13.42 49.13 -19.01
N GLN A 834 13.41 50.43 -18.72
CA GLN A 834 12.84 51.44 -19.64
C GLN A 834 13.58 51.54 -20.97
N GLY A 835 14.91 51.37 -20.98
CA GLY A 835 15.67 51.25 -22.20
C GLY A 835 15.25 50.09 -23.08
N LYS A 836 14.99 48.95 -22.47
CA LYS A 836 14.44 47.77 -23.20
C LYS A 836 13.03 48.02 -23.71
N LEU A 837 12.16 48.60 -22.90
CA LEU A 837 10.75 48.89 -23.28
C LEU A 837 10.64 50.02 -24.34
N LYS A 838 11.63 50.91 -24.48
CA LYS A 838 11.75 51.93 -25.55
C LYS A 838 12.29 51.34 -26.88
N ASN A 839 12.88 50.17 -26.83
CA ASN A 839 13.39 49.51 -28.05
C ASN A 839 12.28 48.88 -28.83
N GLU A 840 11.84 49.47 -29.92
CA GLU A 840 10.74 48.97 -30.80
C GLU A 840 11.02 47.58 -31.35
N ARG A 841 12.27 47.19 -31.59
CA ARG A 841 12.64 45.83 -32.01
C ARG A 841 12.39 44.78 -30.92
N PHE A 842 12.60 45.15 -29.67
CA PHE A 842 12.30 44.29 -28.56
C PHE A 842 10.80 44.16 -28.30
N VAL A 843 10.06 45.27 -28.31
CA VAL A 843 8.63 45.28 -27.99
C VAL A 843 7.81 44.58 -29.08
N ASN A 844 8.23 44.71 -30.34
CA ASN A 844 7.51 44.10 -31.46
C ASN A 844 7.99 42.68 -31.84
N GLY A 845 9.19 42.29 -31.34
CA GLY A 845 9.79 40.98 -31.66
C GLY A 845 9.81 39.95 -30.53
N ALA A 846 9.59 40.36 -29.29
CA ALA A 846 9.57 39.46 -28.16
C ALA A 846 8.16 38.87 -27.87
N PRO A 847 8.04 37.67 -27.33
CA PRO A 847 6.75 37.12 -26.91
C PRO A 847 6.01 38.05 -25.93
N GLU A 848 4.70 38.16 -26.07
CA GLU A 848 3.83 39.06 -25.32
C GLU A 848 4.02 38.91 -23.79
N LYS A 849 4.21 37.69 -23.30
CA LYS A 849 4.54 37.39 -21.88
C LYS A 849 5.85 38.03 -21.40
N VAL A 850 6.86 38.13 -22.25
CA VAL A 850 8.16 38.71 -21.91
C VAL A 850 8.06 40.22 -21.85
N VAL A 851 7.31 40.84 -22.73
CA VAL A 851 7.03 42.29 -22.72
C VAL A 851 6.19 42.67 -21.49
N ALA A 852 5.18 41.85 -21.14
CA ALA A 852 4.36 42.03 -19.94
C ALA A 852 5.20 41.92 -18.66
N LEU A 853 6.15 40.96 -18.60
CA LEU A 853 7.07 40.82 -17.44
C LEU A 853 8.00 42.04 -17.28
N GLU A 854 8.52 42.60 -18.36
CA GLU A 854 9.36 43.83 -18.28
C GLU A 854 8.53 45.07 -17.88
N LYS A 855 7.25 45.17 -18.32
CA LYS A 855 6.33 46.21 -17.81
C LYS A 855 6.02 46.06 -16.32
N GLN A 856 5.87 44.81 -15.84
CA GLN A 856 5.69 44.53 -14.41
C GLN A 856 6.93 44.95 -13.62
N LYS A 857 8.14 44.65 -14.09
CA LYS A 857 9.40 45.08 -13.48
C LYS A 857 9.55 46.60 -13.44
N GLU A 858 9.08 47.31 -14.45
CA GLU A 858 9.05 48.77 -14.46
C GLU A 858 8.14 49.34 -13.36
N ALA A 859 6.90 48.82 -13.27
CA ALA A 859 5.94 49.20 -12.25
C ALA A 859 6.47 48.93 -10.81
N ASP A 860 7.05 47.75 -10.59
CA ASP A 860 7.63 47.35 -9.31
C ASP A 860 8.82 48.25 -8.94
N ALA A 861 9.69 48.60 -9.90
CA ALA A 861 10.83 49.47 -9.66
C ALA A 861 10.38 50.92 -9.36
N LEU A 862 9.37 51.43 -10.02
CA LEU A 862 8.78 52.75 -9.75
C LEU A 862 8.20 52.81 -8.32
N ALA A 863 7.39 51.79 -7.94
CA ALA A 863 6.82 51.71 -6.59
C ALA A 863 7.92 51.63 -5.52
N LYS A 864 8.96 50.84 -5.80
CA LYS A 864 10.12 50.71 -4.89
C LYS A 864 10.89 52.01 -4.75
N ILE A 865 11.13 52.78 -5.82
CA ILE A 865 11.78 54.09 -5.80
C ILE A 865 10.98 55.09 -4.95
N GLU A 866 9.67 55.12 -5.10
CA GLU A 866 8.78 55.97 -4.34
C GLU A 866 8.85 55.63 -2.84
N THR A 867 8.83 54.36 -2.49
CA THR A 867 9.00 53.87 -1.12
C THR A 867 10.36 54.28 -0.53
N LEU A 868 11.44 54.07 -1.30
CA LEU A 868 12.81 54.42 -0.85
C LEU A 868 12.97 55.95 -0.66
N LYS A 869 12.39 56.77 -1.51
CA LYS A 869 12.40 58.23 -1.40
C LYS A 869 11.60 58.71 -0.17
N ALA A 870 10.42 58.07 0.08
CA ALA A 870 9.65 58.35 1.29
C ALA A 870 10.40 57.97 2.56
N SER A 871 11.08 56.81 2.59
CA SER A 871 11.91 56.38 3.69
C SER A 871 13.11 57.29 3.96
N LEU A 872 13.81 57.77 2.93
CA LEU A 872 14.90 58.75 3.02
C LEU A 872 14.42 60.12 3.52
N ALA A 873 13.22 60.53 3.12
CA ALA A 873 12.64 61.79 3.62
C ALA A 873 12.23 61.71 5.08
N GLY A 874 11.78 60.54 5.56
CA GLY A 874 11.46 60.33 6.98
C GLY A 874 12.69 60.16 7.91
N LEU A 875 13.89 59.94 7.34
CA LEU A 875 15.18 59.80 8.10
C LEU A 875 15.99 61.11 8.11
N LYS A 876 15.67 62.02 7.25
CA LYS A 876 16.27 63.35 7.21
C LYS A 876 15.47 64.36 8.03
#